data_e6a46a82958513503186ca8c31e23192
#
_entry.id   e6a46a82958513503186ca8c31e23192
#
_cell.length_a   1.000
_cell.length_b   1.000
_cell.length_c   1.000
_cell.angle_alpha   90.00
_cell.angle_beta   90.00
_cell.angle_gamma   90.00
#
_symmetry.space_group_name_H-M   'P 1'
#
loop_
_entity.id
_entity.type
_entity.pdbx_description
1 polymer ?
#
loop_
_entity_poly.entity_id
_entity_poly.type
_entity_poly.pdbx_seq_one_letter_code
_entity_poly.pdbx_strand_id
1 'polypeptide(L)'
;MNDLTRRLIVLLLIVALGLSPLATLGLHAQEQDDVARLVESMSSSAKVGQLFMVTFPGSEVTEDAAIAELVRDYHVGGVVLKPENGNIVNSGNTPEQVVTLATQLQETAWQATQTLTATAPGPFVPLFVATRQEGNGIPYSSIISGTTPLPSQMALGATWDVSHTISVGQIVGQELQLMGINMLLGPSLDVLESPRPASSGDLGVRTFGGEPFWVGQMGKAYIRGVHQGAEGRVAVVPKHFPGLGASDRSLDEEISTVQRTLEKLKQVDLAPFFAVAQAQDPLARPDGLIVSHIRFQGLGGGRFITTLPVSVDSNILQQFLTLPEMSSWREAGGVTLSDALGLRALRRFYAPGEQAFNGRRIAQDAFLAGNDLLFLSQFGVSDDWDDQVANVKSTITFFREKYESEPSFQKQVDEAVARILRLKLSLYGGTFDLEDVKPELSAVGERMQPDIEAVSGIARDAVTLLSPPSPDLVPAPPTKEERIVIFTDARERRACLTCESRPYVDPFALEQTIVQFYGPDATGQVDPRLISSFTFAQLESYLSAPPSLPPSPSPTSISPGDEQVTPTAVEQTATPTPPTVADELQRADWVIFAMLNPNDGPSQSDVVKRFLAERADALQDPHVIVMAYDVPYCLDATEISKLSAYYVAYSHLTSFVKASVRALFGEFAPQGKPPVSVGGINYDLLTQTSPDPEQTIPVTYSVIKPTGEEEGTPTPSQEQATVEPTGEAQPTAEPTGEVQPTPEARLEKGDQLRLRTGAIVDHNGQIVPDGTPVRFVFNYPQEGLEQSMVATTRGGVAEAALTLDRTGRLDVSVQADPVPRQVALQITIQEGGAATIVTPTPSPTPLPTPTPTPIAGGTPTASPTAAPTDVVGPDQPEPPVEQDTHVWDLLIVLAEVIIVGGSGYYAMRLGDKTVTRALRVSLWCIVGGLAIYVVYAVSRSFLGLFVAQEAAWGAGGAALIGSSIALLFAWLTDRRKWARRA
;
A
#
# COMPACT_ATOMS: atom_id res chain seq x y z
N MET A 1 -48.67 0.34 17.06
CA MET A 1 -47.60 0.25 18.07
C MET A 1 -47.81 1.39 19.04
N ASN A 2 -48.10 1.11 20.30
CA ASN A 2 -48.44 2.13 21.26
C ASN A 2 -47.21 2.99 21.59
N ASP A 3 -47.46 4.29 21.89
CA ASP A 3 -46.42 5.28 22.19
C ASP A 3 -45.43 4.80 23.28
N LEU A 4 -45.94 4.01 24.23
CA LEU A 4 -45.16 3.36 25.29
C LEU A 4 -44.15 2.35 24.75
N THR A 5 -44.51 1.57 23.73
CA THR A 5 -43.63 0.59 23.07
C THR A 5 -42.53 1.26 22.28
N ARG A 6 -42.83 2.39 21.63
CA ARG A 6 -41.84 3.19 20.88
C ARG A 6 -40.81 3.84 21.83
N ARG A 7 -41.26 4.36 22.97
CA ARG A 7 -40.37 4.93 24.01
C ARG A 7 -39.51 3.85 24.67
N LEU A 8 -40.04 2.64 24.85
CA LEU A 8 -39.27 1.52 25.41
C LEU A 8 -38.19 1.03 24.43
N ILE A 9 -38.50 0.96 23.15
CA ILE A 9 -37.52 0.60 22.09
C ILE A 9 -36.41 1.65 21.96
N VAL A 10 -36.77 2.96 22.00
CA VAL A 10 -35.77 4.04 21.98
C VAL A 10 -34.90 4.00 23.23
N LEU A 11 -35.48 3.72 24.40
CA LEU A 11 -34.72 3.58 25.64
C LEU A 11 -33.79 2.38 25.62
N LEU A 12 -34.22 1.24 25.07
CA LEU A 12 -33.41 0.05 24.89
C LEU A 12 -32.30 0.27 23.87
N LEU A 13 -32.54 1.02 22.80
CA LEU A 13 -31.52 1.39 21.81
C LEU A 13 -30.48 2.36 22.40
N ILE A 14 -30.92 3.35 23.21
CA ILE A 14 -30.00 4.27 23.91
C ILE A 14 -29.16 3.51 24.94
N VAL A 15 -29.75 2.56 25.68
CA VAL A 15 -29.02 1.72 26.65
C VAL A 15 -28.07 0.76 25.90
N ALA A 16 -28.46 0.19 24.77
CA ALA A 16 -27.58 -0.66 23.94
C ALA A 16 -26.41 0.14 23.33
N LEU A 17 -26.67 1.37 22.84
CA LEU A 17 -25.62 2.26 22.33
C LEU A 17 -24.70 2.79 23.46
N GLY A 18 -25.23 2.99 24.67
CA GLY A 18 -24.46 3.41 25.84
C GLY A 18 -23.64 2.28 26.49
N LEU A 19 -24.01 1.02 26.26
CA LEU A 19 -23.28 -0.15 26.79
C LEU A 19 -22.19 -0.66 25.84
N SER A 20 -22.26 -0.33 24.55
CA SER A 20 -21.26 -0.74 23.54
C SER A 20 -19.81 -0.30 23.89
N PRO A 21 -19.54 0.95 24.29
CA PRO A 21 -18.17 1.34 24.66
C PRO A 21 -17.69 0.74 25.98
N LEU A 22 -18.63 0.38 26.89
CA LEU A 22 -18.27 -0.30 28.15
C LEU A 22 -17.93 -1.78 27.95
N ALA A 23 -18.55 -2.43 26.97
CA ALA A 23 -18.25 -3.81 26.63
C ALA A 23 -16.87 -3.92 25.96
N THR A 24 -16.52 -2.98 25.06
CA THR A 24 -15.19 -2.95 24.41
C THR A 24 -14.07 -2.62 25.42
N LEU A 25 -14.29 -1.71 26.35
CA LEU A 25 -13.35 -1.41 27.43
C LEU A 25 -13.15 -2.64 28.37
N GLY A 26 -14.21 -3.39 28.64
CA GLY A 26 -14.14 -4.61 29.43
C GLY A 26 -13.33 -5.73 28.74
N LEU A 27 -13.49 -5.90 27.43
CA LEU A 27 -12.74 -6.90 26.65
C LEU A 27 -11.25 -6.56 26.58
N HIS A 28 -10.88 -5.31 26.33
CA HIS A 28 -9.47 -4.88 26.31
C HIS A 28 -8.78 -5.00 27.68
N ALA A 29 -9.49 -4.73 28.77
CA ALA A 29 -8.94 -4.92 30.12
C ALA A 29 -8.70 -6.39 30.43
N GLN A 30 -9.60 -7.27 30.03
CA GLN A 30 -9.46 -8.72 30.22
C GLN A 30 -8.31 -9.29 29.39
N GLU A 31 -8.17 -8.89 28.12
CA GLU A 31 -7.07 -9.30 27.26
C GLU A 31 -5.71 -8.86 27.81
N GLN A 32 -5.60 -7.64 28.34
CA GLN A 32 -4.37 -7.19 29.00
C GLN A 32 -4.01 -8.02 30.23
N ASP A 33 -5.00 -8.43 31.02
CA ASP A 33 -4.80 -9.28 32.20
C ASP A 33 -4.38 -10.70 31.79
N ASP A 34 -4.89 -11.22 30.67
CA ASP A 34 -4.53 -12.56 30.16
C ASP A 34 -3.10 -12.57 29.62
N VAL A 35 -2.70 -11.55 28.83
CA VAL A 35 -1.31 -11.39 28.36
C VAL A 35 -0.34 -11.22 29.52
N ALA A 36 -0.66 -10.40 30.52
CA ALA A 36 0.20 -10.19 31.69
C ALA A 36 0.42 -11.49 32.47
N ARG A 37 -0.65 -12.25 32.70
CA ARG A 37 -0.56 -13.57 33.37
C ARG A 37 0.28 -14.58 32.58
N LEU A 38 0.14 -14.57 31.25
CA LEU A 38 0.93 -15.41 30.36
C LEU A 38 2.41 -15.05 30.44
N VAL A 39 2.77 -13.76 30.34
CA VAL A 39 4.15 -13.27 30.51
C VAL A 39 4.71 -13.66 31.87
N GLU A 40 3.96 -13.51 32.97
CA GLU A 40 4.40 -13.89 34.32
C GLU A 40 4.67 -15.39 34.46
N SER A 41 3.92 -16.23 33.77
CA SER A 41 4.07 -17.69 33.82
C SER A 41 5.26 -18.23 33.02
N MET A 42 5.84 -17.43 32.12
CA MET A 42 6.96 -17.82 31.26
C MET A 42 8.31 -17.73 31.97
N SER A 43 9.21 -18.68 31.68
CA SER A 43 10.62 -18.61 32.11
C SER A 43 11.37 -17.48 31.37
N SER A 44 12.51 -17.04 31.92
CA SER A 44 13.41 -16.08 31.28
C SER A 44 13.85 -16.55 29.87
N SER A 45 14.14 -17.84 29.74
CA SER A 45 14.50 -18.45 28.46
C SER A 45 13.36 -18.40 27.46
N ALA A 46 12.13 -18.71 27.88
CA ALA A 46 10.95 -18.68 27.03
C ALA A 46 10.61 -17.25 26.59
N LYS A 47 10.68 -16.26 27.49
CA LYS A 47 10.46 -14.85 27.14
C LYS A 47 11.46 -14.33 26.11
N VAL A 48 12.75 -14.56 26.40
CA VAL A 48 13.83 -14.08 25.50
C VAL A 48 13.74 -14.75 24.13
N GLY A 49 13.45 -16.05 24.08
CA GLY A 49 13.30 -16.79 22.83
C GLY A 49 12.22 -16.20 21.90
N GLN A 50 11.11 -15.70 22.48
CA GLN A 50 10.02 -15.13 21.68
C GLN A 50 10.42 -13.91 20.85
N LEU A 51 11.52 -13.24 21.16
CA LEU A 51 12.01 -12.10 20.39
C LEU A 51 12.60 -12.49 19.03
N PHE A 52 12.90 -13.77 18.79
CA PHE A 52 13.69 -14.19 17.64
C PHE A 52 12.88 -14.95 16.61
N MET A 53 12.99 -14.51 15.36
CA MET A 53 12.57 -15.24 14.17
C MET A 53 13.80 -15.75 13.44
N VAL A 54 13.84 -17.03 13.11
CA VAL A 54 15.04 -17.67 12.55
C VAL A 54 14.75 -18.33 11.20
N THR A 55 15.80 -18.57 10.43
CA THR A 55 15.78 -19.41 9.23
C THR A 55 16.53 -20.71 9.50
N PHE A 56 16.23 -21.74 8.73
CA PHE A 56 16.85 -23.06 8.85
C PHE A 56 16.87 -23.78 7.49
N PRO A 57 17.74 -24.80 7.28
CA PRO A 57 17.75 -25.59 6.06
C PRO A 57 16.79 -26.78 6.12
N GLY A 58 16.29 -27.19 4.97
CA GLY A 58 15.51 -28.43 4.80
C GLY A 58 14.00 -28.24 4.93
N SER A 59 13.27 -29.27 4.51
CA SER A 59 11.80 -29.28 4.40
C SER A 59 11.11 -30.14 5.46
N GLU A 60 11.88 -30.66 6.44
CA GLU A 60 11.39 -31.52 7.53
C GLU A 60 12.06 -31.16 8.85
N VAL A 61 11.36 -31.43 9.97
CA VAL A 61 11.90 -31.26 11.32
C VAL A 61 12.18 -32.64 11.92
N THR A 62 13.46 -33.07 11.89
CA THR A 62 13.87 -34.27 12.60
C THR A 62 14.29 -33.94 14.02
N GLU A 63 14.28 -34.92 14.94
CA GLU A 63 14.61 -34.75 16.36
C GLU A 63 16.01 -34.12 16.58
N ASP A 64 16.97 -34.49 15.72
CA ASP A 64 18.35 -34.01 15.76
C ASP A 64 18.58 -32.74 14.93
N ALA A 65 17.56 -32.21 14.27
CA ALA A 65 17.70 -31.00 13.45
C ALA A 65 18.00 -29.79 14.35
N ALA A 66 18.89 -28.89 13.87
CA ALA A 66 19.22 -27.66 14.60
C ALA A 66 17.98 -26.80 14.88
N ILE A 67 16.98 -26.80 13.99
CA ILE A 67 15.72 -26.08 14.21
C ILE A 67 14.91 -26.70 15.37
N ALA A 68 14.88 -28.02 15.52
CA ALA A 68 14.21 -28.67 16.65
C ALA A 68 14.82 -28.23 18.00
N GLU A 69 16.15 -28.12 18.06
CA GLU A 69 16.87 -27.62 19.25
C GLU A 69 16.53 -26.11 19.46
N LEU A 70 16.55 -25.28 18.45
CA LEU A 70 16.20 -23.86 18.56
C LEU A 70 14.76 -23.64 19.07
N VAL A 71 13.83 -24.46 18.63
CA VAL A 71 12.43 -24.40 19.06
C VAL A 71 12.30 -24.92 20.49
N ARG A 72 12.86 -26.11 20.78
CA ARG A 72 12.69 -26.80 22.05
C ARG A 72 13.47 -26.16 23.22
N ASP A 73 14.75 -25.81 22.97
CA ASP A 73 15.66 -25.43 24.06
C ASP A 73 15.92 -23.91 24.14
N TYR A 74 15.75 -23.21 23.01
CA TYR A 74 15.90 -21.74 22.92
C TYR A 74 14.56 -21.01 22.78
N HIS A 75 13.44 -21.72 22.62
CA HIS A 75 12.08 -21.21 22.58
C HIS A 75 11.90 -20.06 21.57
N VAL A 76 12.49 -20.15 20.37
CA VAL A 76 12.40 -19.10 19.34
C VAL A 76 10.95 -18.75 19.05
N GLY A 77 10.66 -17.46 18.82
CA GLY A 77 9.31 -16.94 18.62
C GLY A 77 8.70 -17.31 17.28
N GLY A 78 9.53 -17.59 16.26
CA GLY A 78 9.04 -17.99 14.95
C GLY A 78 10.13 -18.39 13.97
N VAL A 79 9.69 -18.83 12.81
CA VAL A 79 10.52 -19.25 11.69
C VAL A 79 10.08 -18.56 10.41
N VAL A 80 11.01 -18.35 9.47
CA VAL A 80 10.71 -17.85 8.12
C VAL A 80 11.06 -18.93 7.12
N LEU A 81 10.04 -19.41 6.40
CA LEU A 81 10.18 -20.43 5.37
C LEU A 81 10.60 -19.80 4.04
N LYS A 82 11.64 -20.35 3.44
CA LYS A 82 12.25 -19.86 2.21
C LYS A 82 12.57 -21.00 1.23
N PRO A 83 12.24 -20.83 -0.07
CA PRO A 83 12.61 -21.85 -1.08
C PRO A 83 14.12 -22.00 -1.25
N GLU A 84 14.89 -20.93 -1.10
CA GLU A 84 16.34 -20.94 -1.18
C GLU A 84 17.02 -21.74 -0.05
N ASN A 85 16.32 -21.94 1.09
CA ASN A 85 16.78 -22.77 2.18
C ASN A 85 16.28 -24.23 2.09
N GLY A 86 15.49 -24.55 1.06
CA GLY A 86 14.87 -25.87 0.89
C GLY A 86 13.67 -26.13 1.80
N ASN A 87 13.13 -25.10 2.49
CA ASN A 87 11.92 -25.23 3.31
C ASN A 87 10.68 -25.44 2.44
N ILE A 88 10.66 -24.82 1.26
CA ILE A 88 9.57 -24.87 0.31
C ILE A 88 10.11 -25.53 -0.97
N VAL A 89 9.52 -26.66 -1.33
CA VAL A 89 9.87 -27.43 -2.52
C VAL A 89 8.80 -27.13 -3.59
N ASN A 90 9.10 -26.20 -4.47
CA ASN A 90 8.20 -25.74 -5.54
C ASN A 90 8.10 -26.76 -6.70
N SER A 91 7.90 -28.04 -6.36
CA SER A 91 7.66 -29.13 -7.30
C SER A 91 6.77 -30.19 -6.65
N GLY A 92 5.90 -30.80 -7.42
CA GLY A 92 4.92 -31.75 -6.89
C GLY A 92 3.82 -31.06 -6.08
N ASN A 93 3.40 -31.66 -4.95
CA ASN A 93 2.37 -31.12 -4.06
C ASN A 93 2.99 -30.25 -2.97
N THR A 94 3.37 -29.04 -3.32
CA THR A 94 3.99 -28.07 -2.39
C THR A 94 3.09 -27.72 -1.20
N PRO A 95 1.78 -27.49 -1.34
CA PRO A 95 0.91 -27.20 -0.18
C PRO A 95 0.94 -28.27 0.89
N GLU A 96 0.83 -29.54 0.54
CA GLU A 96 0.92 -30.66 1.51
C GLU A 96 2.27 -30.74 2.20
N GLN A 97 3.36 -30.50 1.44
CA GLN A 97 4.70 -30.46 2.00
C GLN A 97 4.83 -29.34 3.04
N VAL A 98 4.30 -28.14 2.78
CA VAL A 98 4.35 -27.00 3.70
C VAL A 98 3.48 -27.26 4.93
N VAL A 99 2.27 -27.82 4.78
CA VAL A 99 1.42 -28.26 5.91
C VAL A 99 2.15 -29.21 6.82
N THR A 100 2.82 -30.22 6.24
CA THR A 100 3.59 -31.20 7.02
C THR A 100 4.70 -30.53 7.83
N LEU A 101 5.46 -29.63 7.20
CA LEU A 101 6.52 -28.89 7.86
C LEU A 101 5.97 -27.97 8.97
N ALA A 102 4.89 -27.21 8.70
CA ALA A 102 4.26 -26.33 9.67
C ALA A 102 3.73 -27.10 10.89
N THR A 103 3.12 -28.27 10.65
CA THR A 103 2.66 -29.17 11.71
C THR A 103 3.81 -29.66 12.58
N GLN A 104 4.90 -30.15 11.97
CA GLN A 104 6.10 -30.63 12.72
C GLN A 104 6.70 -29.51 13.57
N LEU A 105 6.76 -28.27 13.07
CA LEU A 105 7.26 -27.12 13.82
C LEU A 105 6.41 -26.83 15.05
N GLN A 106 5.09 -26.78 14.90
CA GLN A 106 4.17 -26.51 16.02
C GLN A 106 4.14 -27.66 17.04
N GLU A 107 4.19 -28.90 16.58
CA GLU A 107 4.30 -30.06 17.45
C GLU A 107 5.60 -30.06 18.27
N THR A 108 6.72 -29.68 17.66
CA THR A 108 8.02 -29.51 18.35
C THR A 108 7.93 -28.46 19.45
N ALA A 109 7.28 -27.31 19.17
CA ALA A 109 7.06 -26.25 20.15
C ALA A 109 6.15 -26.73 21.31
N TRP A 110 5.11 -27.50 21.00
CA TRP A 110 4.22 -28.07 22.00
C TRP A 110 4.93 -29.12 22.85
N GLN A 111 5.69 -30.03 22.25
CA GLN A 111 6.47 -31.07 22.97
C GLN A 111 7.49 -30.46 23.94
N ALA A 112 8.07 -29.30 23.59
CA ALA A 112 8.99 -28.58 24.48
C ALA A 112 8.34 -28.23 25.81
N THR A 113 7.03 -28.02 25.88
CA THR A 113 6.29 -27.73 27.11
C THR A 113 5.99 -28.98 27.95
N GLN A 114 5.99 -30.16 27.34
CA GLN A 114 5.69 -31.44 28.02
C GLN A 114 6.89 -32.04 28.72
N THR A 115 8.10 -31.70 28.29
CA THR A 115 9.36 -32.33 28.78
C THR A 115 9.98 -31.63 29.98
N LEU A 116 9.48 -30.47 30.42
CA LEU A 116 9.97 -29.78 31.60
C LEU A 116 9.64 -30.59 32.88
N THR A 117 10.58 -31.45 33.26
CA THR A 117 10.54 -32.18 34.53
C THR A 117 10.64 -31.17 35.67
N ALA A 118 9.65 -31.23 36.53
CA ALA A 118 9.55 -30.63 37.85
C ALA A 118 9.20 -29.14 37.95
N THR A 119 8.08 -28.90 38.46
CA THR A 119 7.46 -27.79 39.16
C THR A 119 6.41 -26.96 38.42
N ALA A 120 6.42 -26.76 37.15
CA ALA A 120 5.26 -26.36 36.31
C ALA A 120 5.69 -26.40 34.85
N PRO A 121 4.97 -27.09 33.94
CA PRO A 121 5.18 -26.94 32.50
C PRO A 121 4.93 -25.48 32.16
N GLY A 122 5.84 -24.85 31.40
CA GLY A 122 5.61 -23.53 30.87
C GLY A 122 4.40 -23.54 29.93
N PRO A 123 3.76 -22.39 29.65
CA PRO A 123 2.64 -22.32 28.72
C PRO A 123 3.12 -22.66 27.30
N PHE A 124 2.29 -23.37 26.54
CA PHE A 124 2.49 -23.52 25.10
C PHE A 124 2.32 -22.17 24.43
N VAL A 125 3.29 -21.74 23.63
CA VAL A 125 3.21 -20.55 22.79
C VAL A 125 3.51 -20.98 21.35
N PRO A 126 2.58 -20.87 20.40
CA PRO A 126 2.79 -21.29 19.03
C PRO A 126 3.85 -20.44 18.33
N LEU A 127 4.54 -21.04 17.35
CA LEU A 127 5.49 -20.34 16.52
C LEU A 127 4.78 -19.43 15.53
N PHE A 128 5.36 -18.27 15.23
CA PHE A 128 5.11 -17.64 13.93
C PHE A 128 5.76 -18.50 12.84
N VAL A 129 4.98 -18.90 11.85
CA VAL A 129 5.44 -19.53 10.62
C VAL A 129 5.23 -18.51 9.50
N ALA A 130 6.31 -17.85 9.08
CA ALA A 130 6.25 -16.72 8.19
C ALA A 130 6.78 -17.02 6.79
N THR A 131 6.29 -16.33 5.76
CA THR A 131 6.85 -16.36 4.42
C THR A 131 6.57 -15.08 3.64
N ARG A 132 7.18 -14.94 2.45
CA ARG A 132 6.90 -13.87 1.47
C ARG A 132 5.93 -14.39 0.41
N GLN A 133 4.95 -13.57 0.03
CA GLN A 133 4.01 -13.90 -1.05
C GLN A 133 3.55 -12.61 -1.73
N GLU A 134 4.47 -11.95 -2.48
CA GLU A 134 4.25 -10.63 -3.07
C GLU A 134 3.69 -10.66 -4.51
N GLY A 135 3.55 -11.84 -5.10
CA GLY A 135 3.13 -12.01 -6.50
C GLY A 135 4.31 -12.05 -7.48
N ASN A 136 4.00 -12.19 -8.77
CA ASN A 136 4.95 -12.29 -9.89
C ASN A 136 5.96 -13.46 -9.78
N GLY A 137 5.61 -14.53 -9.04
CA GLY A 137 6.47 -15.72 -8.92
C GLY A 137 7.77 -15.45 -8.14
N ILE A 138 8.78 -16.29 -8.36
CA ILE A 138 10.11 -16.18 -7.77
C ILE A 138 10.85 -14.95 -8.38
N PRO A 139 11.61 -14.16 -7.61
CA PRO A 139 11.96 -14.37 -6.19
C PRO A 139 10.96 -13.76 -5.20
N TYR A 140 9.87 -13.18 -5.66
CA TYR A 140 8.98 -12.35 -4.82
C TYR A 140 7.91 -13.15 -4.08
N SER A 141 7.49 -14.31 -4.65
CA SER A 141 6.63 -15.29 -3.97
C SER A 141 7.41 -16.53 -3.61
N SER A 142 7.29 -16.99 -2.37
CA SER A 142 7.98 -18.18 -1.90
C SER A 142 7.30 -19.47 -2.39
N ILE A 143 5.97 -19.48 -2.48
CA ILE A 143 5.18 -20.65 -2.88
C ILE A 143 4.52 -20.34 -4.21
N ILE A 144 4.86 -21.14 -5.23
CA ILE A 144 4.36 -20.95 -6.60
C ILE A 144 3.79 -22.22 -7.23
N SER A 145 3.98 -23.37 -6.59
CA SER A 145 3.45 -24.66 -7.08
C SER A 145 2.25 -25.06 -6.21
N GLY A 146 1.11 -25.34 -6.85
CA GLY A 146 -0.13 -25.71 -6.16
C GLY A 146 -0.91 -24.56 -5.53
N THR A 147 -0.49 -23.31 -5.75
CA THR A 147 -1.15 -22.08 -5.33
C THR A 147 -1.59 -21.26 -6.53
N THR A 148 -2.43 -20.24 -6.30
CA THR A 148 -2.82 -19.27 -7.32
C THR A 148 -1.60 -18.47 -7.79
N PRO A 149 -1.34 -18.36 -9.10
CA PRO A 149 -0.26 -17.53 -9.64
C PRO A 149 -0.61 -16.04 -9.48
N LEU A 150 -0.14 -15.43 -8.40
CA LEU A 150 -0.49 -14.07 -8.00
C LEU A 150 0.15 -13.01 -8.91
N PRO A 151 -0.60 -11.97 -9.35
CA PRO A 151 -0.05 -10.85 -10.11
C PRO A 151 0.96 -10.05 -9.28
N SER A 152 1.79 -9.25 -9.96
CA SER A 152 2.65 -8.28 -9.27
C SER A 152 1.83 -7.18 -8.59
N GLN A 153 2.43 -6.51 -7.59
CA GLN A 153 1.80 -5.34 -6.96
C GLN A 153 1.57 -4.20 -7.97
N MET A 154 2.51 -3.99 -8.91
CA MET A 154 2.37 -2.96 -9.95
C MET A 154 1.26 -3.29 -10.94
N ALA A 155 1.01 -4.58 -11.24
CA ALA A 155 -0.14 -4.99 -12.05
C ALA A 155 -1.45 -4.63 -11.35
N LEU A 156 -1.55 -4.83 -10.03
CA LEU A 156 -2.71 -4.38 -9.25
C LEU A 156 -2.86 -2.85 -9.28
N GLY A 157 -1.75 -2.11 -9.11
CA GLY A 157 -1.75 -0.67 -9.22
C GLY A 157 -2.21 -0.17 -10.59
N ALA A 158 -1.82 -0.86 -11.67
CA ALA A 158 -2.19 -0.49 -13.04
C ALA A 158 -3.69 -0.65 -13.35
N THR A 159 -4.42 -1.44 -12.57
CA THR A 159 -5.89 -1.53 -12.67
C THR A 159 -6.60 -0.32 -12.06
N TRP A 160 -5.97 0.39 -11.13
CA TRP A 160 -6.56 1.46 -10.31
C TRP A 160 -7.82 1.01 -9.53
N ASP A 161 -8.07 -0.30 -9.46
CA ASP A 161 -9.23 -0.89 -8.78
C ASP A 161 -8.81 -1.63 -7.50
N VAL A 162 -9.18 -1.06 -6.36
CA VAL A 162 -8.90 -1.66 -5.04
C VAL A 162 -9.60 -3.00 -4.83
N SER A 163 -10.69 -3.29 -5.57
CA SER A 163 -11.41 -4.55 -5.45
C SER A 163 -10.58 -5.75 -5.89
N HIS A 164 -9.79 -5.59 -6.96
CA HIS A 164 -8.81 -6.60 -7.39
C HIS A 164 -7.77 -6.88 -6.31
N THR A 165 -7.33 -5.81 -5.63
CA THR A 165 -6.35 -5.93 -4.54
C THR A 165 -6.93 -6.64 -3.32
N ILE A 166 -8.21 -6.39 -2.98
CA ILE A 166 -8.92 -7.16 -1.94
C ILE A 166 -8.99 -8.64 -2.33
N SER A 167 -9.38 -8.95 -3.56
CA SER A 167 -9.52 -10.34 -4.04
C SER A 167 -8.19 -11.09 -3.98
N VAL A 168 -7.10 -10.47 -4.43
CA VAL A 168 -5.75 -11.07 -4.32
C VAL A 168 -5.35 -11.26 -2.85
N GLY A 169 -5.62 -10.28 -1.99
CA GLY A 169 -5.40 -10.43 -0.56
C GLY A 169 -6.18 -11.60 0.04
N GLN A 170 -7.47 -11.78 -0.33
CA GLN A 170 -8.29 -12.90 0.13
C GLN A 170 -7.71 -14.25 -0.28
N ILE A 171 -7.28 -14.38 -1.54
CA ILE A 171 -6.63 -15.59 -2.04
C ILE A 171 -5.36 -15.89 -1.23
N VAL A 172 -4.49 -14.89 -1.06
CA VAL A 172 -3.25 -15.04 -0.27
C VAL A 172 -3.55 -15.46 1.17
N GLY A 173 -4.48 -14.77 1.83
CA GLY A 173 -4.86 -15.07 3.21
C GLY A 173 -5.38 -16.51 3.37
N GLN A 174 -6.29 -16.92 2.51
CA GLN A 174 -6.87 -18.25 2.52
C GLN A 174 -5.82 -19.34 2.27
N GLU A 175 -4.99 -19.18 1.23
CA GLU A 175 -3.97 -20.17 0.88
C GLU A 175 -2.92 -20.31 1.98
N LEU A 176 -2.43 -19.19 2.55
CA LEU A 176 -1.46 -19.22 3.64
C LEU A 176 -2.02 -19.87 4.90
N GLN A 177 -3.25 -19.51 5.31
CA GLN A 177 -3.93 -20.08 6.46
C GLN A 177 -4.11 -21.60 6.32
N LEU A 178 -4.54 -22.08 5.15
CA LEU A 178 -4.69 -23.51 4.87
C LEU A 178 -3.37 -24.27 4.98
N MET A 179 -2.24 -23.62 4.64
CA MET A 179 -0.90 -24.21 4.75
C MET A 179 -0.27 -24.09 6.15
N GLY A 180 -0.96 -23.50 7.13
CA GLY A 180 -0.42 -23.29 8.48
C GLY A 180 0.61 -22.15 8.58
N ILE A 181 0.68 -21.29 7.56
CA ILE A 181 1.46 -20.07 7.59
C ILE A 181 0.60 -18.99 8.24
N ASN A 182 1.07 -18.45 9.38
CA ASN A 182 0.34 -17.51 10.21
C ASN A 182 0.93 -16.10 10.22
N MET A 183 1.93 -15.82 9.36
CA MET A 183 2.50 -14.48 9.20
C MET A 183 2.95 -14.24 7.75
N LEU A 184 2.44 -13.18 7.14
CA LEU A 184 2.84 -12.71 5.81
C LEU A 184 3.83 -11.54 5.93
N LEU A 185 5.03 -11.70 5.35
CA LEU A 185 6.07 -10.66 5.26
C LEU A 185 5.84 -9.78 4.03
N GLY A 186 4.88 -8.91 4.09
CA GLY A 186 4.38 -8.04 3.01
C GLY A 186 3.01 -7.47 3.34
N PRO A 187 2.41 -6.69 2.42
CA PRO A 187 2.93 -6.26 1.12
C PRO A 187 4.02 -5.18 1.22
N SER A 188 4.65 -4.80 0.10
CA SER A 188 5.43 -3.57 0.03
C SER A 188 4.48 -2.37 0.01
N LEU A 189 4.74 -1.39 0.87
CA LEU A 189 4.06 -0.09 0.89
C LEU A 189 4.99 1.04 0.41
N ASP A 190 6.06 0.67 -0.26
CA ASP A 190 7.03 1.61 -0.80
C ASP A 190 6.45 2.40 -1.97
N VAL A 191 6.81 3.68 -2.07
CA VAL A 191 6.34 4.60 -3.11
C VAL A 191 7.44 4.82 -4.14
N LEU A 192 7.24 4.41 -5.38
CA LEU A 192 8.15 4.65 -6.49
C LEU A 192 7.85 6.00 -7.16
N GLU A 193 8.03 7.11 -6.41
CA GLU A 193 7.75 8.47 -6.88
C GLU A 193 8.52 8.82 -8.17
N SER A 194 9.74 8.32 -8.29
CA SER A 194 10.61 8.55 -9.45
C SER A 194 11.28 7.25 -9.86
N PRO A 195 10.79 6.56 -10.89
CA PRO A 195 11.41 5.37 -11.43
C PRO A 195 12.86 5.59 -11.85
N ARG A 196 13.74 4.63 -11.57
CA ARG A 196 15.18 4.71 -11.83
C ARG A 196 15.68 3.42 -12.48
N PRO A 197 15.35 3.19 -13.76
CA PRO A 197 15.61 1.91 -14.43
C PRO A 197 17.08 1.50 -14.47
N ALA A 198 18.02 2.40 -14.23
CA ALA A 198 19.45 2.11 -14.17
C ALA A 198 19.96 1.83 -12.75
N SER A 199 19.11 1.87 -11.72
CA SER A 199 19.49 1.68 -10.33
C SER A 199 19.10 0.31 -9.80
N SER A 200 20.02 -0.39 -9.15
CA SER A 200 19.69 -1.63 -8.40
C SER A 200 18.78 -1.40 -7.19
N GLY A 201 18.56 -0.14 -6.81
CA GLY A 201 17.61 0.26 -5.77
C GLY A 201 16.19 0.49 -6.29
N ASP A 202 15.94 0.38 -7.60
CA ASP A 202 14.59 0.44 -8.15
C ASP A 202 13.80 -0.81 -7.76
N LEU A 203 12.62 -0.61 -7.17
CA LEU A 203 11.81 -1.72 -6.69
C LEU A 203 11.02 -2.43 -7.79
N GLY A 204 10.96 -1.81 -8.97
CA GLY A 204 10.24 -2.38 -10.11
C GLY A 204 8.80 -2.72 -9.76
N VAL A 205 8.37 -3.90 -10.17
CA VAL A 205 6.98 -4.39 -10.01
C VAL A 205 6.57 -4.73 -8.56
N ARG A 206 7.47 -4.59 -7.60
CA ARG A 206 7.23 -4.87 -6.17
C ARG A 206 6.49 -3.75 -5.43
N THR A 207 6.11 -2.67 -6.10
CA THR A 207 5.33 -1.57 -5.53
C THR A 207 4.01 -1.43 -6.25
N PHE A 208 2.97 -0.98 -5.55
CA PHE A 208 1.67 -0.66 -6.17
C PHE A 208 1.76 0.57 -7.09
N GLY A 209 2.76 1.44 -6.91
CA GLY A 209 2.95 2.60 -7.76
C GLY A 209 3.78 3.72 -7.15
N GLY A 210 3.69 4.91 -7.74
CA GLY A 210 4.45 6.10 -7.36
C GLY A 210 3.64 7.21 -6.69
N GLU A 211 2.32 7.04 -6.53
CA GLU A 211 1.46 8.02 -5.88
C GLU A 211 1.13 7.54 -4.45
N PRO A 212 1.54 8.29 -3.40
CA PRO A 212 1.46 7.84 -2.00
C PRO A 212 0.05 7.50 -1.52
N PHE A 213 -0.96 8.28 -1.93
CA PHE A 213 -2.35 8.04 -1.57
C PHE A 213 -2.84 6.69 -2.11
N TRP A 214 -2.58 6.43 -3.40
CA TRP A 214 -3.00 5.19 -4.05
C TRP A 214 -2.25 3.97 -3.51
N VAL A 215 -0.96 4.08 -3.24
CA VAL A 215 -0.21 3.02 -2.55
C VAL A 215 -0.84 2.72 -1.19
N GLY A 216 -1.26 3.76 -0.44
CA GLY A 216 -1.97 3.60 0.82
C GLY A 216 -3.35 2.94 0.67
N GLN A 217 -4.13 3.27 -0.38
CA GLN A 217 -5.43 2.64 -0.64
C GLN A 217 -5.27 1.16 -1.02
N MET A 218 -4.34 0.85 -1.92
CA MET A 218 -4.02 -0.52 -2.31
C MET A 218 -3.49 -1.33 -1.11
N GLY A 219 -2.64 -0.72 -0.27
CA GLY A 219 -2.14 -1.32 0.96
C GLY A 219 -3.27 -1.71 1.92
N LYS A 220 -4.20 -0.79 2.20
CA LYS A 220 -5.41 -1.06 3.01
C LYS A 220 -6.25 -2.19 2.43
N ALA A 221 -6.47 -2.17 1.11
CA ALA A 221 -7.25 -3.18 0.40
C ALA A 221 -6.60 -4.56 0.51
N TYR A 222 -5.29 -4.65 0.30
CA TYR A 222 -4.53 -5.90 0.38
C TYR A 222 -4.56 -6.49 1.80
N ILE A 223 -4.24 -5.68 2.82
CA ILE A 223 -4.25 -6.10 4.24
C ILE A 223 -5.64 -6.60 4.64
N ARG A 224 -6.68 -5.82 4.29
CA ARG A 224 -8.07 -6.23 4.52
C ARG A 224 -8.39 -7.56 3.87
N GLY A 225 -7.99 -7.73 2.60
CA GLY A 225 -8.19 -8.97 1.87
C GLY A 225 -7.54 -10.16 2.57
N VAL A 226 -6.28 -10.05 2.98
CA VAL A 226 -5.56 -11.12 3.68
C VAL A 226 -6.26 -11.49 4.99
N HIS A 227 -6.65 -10.53 5.81
CA HIS A 227 -7.36 -10.80 7.06
C HIS A 227 -8.72 -11.46 6.82
N GLN A 228 -9.45 -11.05 5.77
CA GLN A 228 -10.73 -11.68 5.41
C GLN A 228 -10.54 -13.12 4.93
N GLY A 229 -9.58 -13.35 4.01
CA GLY A 229 -9.31 -14.68 3.46
C GLY A 229 -8.77 -15.66 4.49
N ALA A 230 -7.99 -15.16 5.44
CA ALA A 230 -7.41 -15.95 6.54
C ALA A 230 -8.30 -16.02 7.79
N GLU A 231 -9.50 -15.44 7.77
CA GLU A 231 -10.37 -15.38 8.95
C GLU A 231 -9.65 -14.80 10.20
N GLY A 232 -8.71 -13.85 9.98
CA GLY A 232 -7.89 -13.24 11.03
C GLY A 232 -6.73 -14.12 11.54
N ARG A 233 -6.45 -15.28 10.94
CA ARG A 233 -5.42 -16.22 11.40
C ARG A 233 -4.03 -16.01 10.77
N VAL A 234 -3.85 -15.02 9.92
CA VAL A 234 -2.57 -14.65 9.32
C VAL A 234 -2.25 -13.20 9.66
N ALA A 235 -1.18 -12.98 10.40
CA ALA A 235 -0.66 -11.65 10.68
C ALA A 235 -0.06 -11.02 9.41
N VAL A 236 -0.36 -9.76 9.14
CA VAL A 236 0.16 -9.02 7.99
C VAL A 236 1.20 -8.00 8.43
N VAL A 237 2.42 -8.13 7.89
CA VAL A 237 3.58 -7.31 8.28
C VAL A 237 4.16 -6.59 7.07
N PRO A 238 3.58 -5.43 6.67
CA PRO A 238 4.04 -4.65 5.54
C PRO A 238 5.47 -4.15 5.67
N LYS A 239 6.06 -3.83 4.51
CA LYS A 239 7.45 -3.40 4.37
C LYS A 239 7.59 -2.32 3.30
N HIS A 240 8.71 -1.64 3.21
CA HIS A 240 9.93 -1.62 4.05
C HIS A 240 9.93 -0.33 4.87
N PHE A 241 9.38 -0.38 6.09
CA PHE A 241 9.23 0.80 6.93
C PHE A 241 10.60 1.45 7.23
N PRO A 242 10.77 2.78 7.12
CA PRO A 242 9.79 3.84 6.84
C PRO A 242 9.63 4.21 5.36
N GLY A 243 10.09 3.40 4.42
CA GLY A 243 9.96 3.54 2.97
C GLY A 243 11.27 3.44 2.22
N LEU A 244 11.35 2.46 1.30
CA LEU A 244 12.54 2.13 0.50
C LEU A 244 12.49 2.72 -0.91
N GLY A 245 11.32 3.24 -1.37
CA GLY A 245 11.09 3.61 -2.77
C GLY A 245 12.04 4.66 -3.34
N ALA A 246 12.65 5.50 -2.50
CA ALA A 246 13.68 6.48 -2.88
C ALA A 246 15.12 5.96 -2.72
N SER A 247 15.32 4.65 -2.48
CA SER A 247 16.64 4.03 -2.31
C SER A 247 17.52 4.19 -3.53
N ASP A 248 18.80 4.49 -3.30
CA ASP A 248 19.80 4.66 -4.36
C ASP A 248 20.44 3.34 -4.81
N ARG A 249 20.25 2.24 -4.04
CA ARG A 249 20.84 0.93 -4.27
C ARG A 249 20.09 -0.19 -3.58
N SER A 250 20.35 -1.44 -4.00
CA SER A 250 19.80 -2.63 -3.35
C SER A 250 20.35 -2.79 -1.93
N LEU A 251 19.49 -3.25 -1.01
CA LEU A 251 19.87 -3.60 0.37
C LEU A 251 20.83 -4.80 0.43
N ASP A 252 20.91 -5.63 -0.62
CA ASP A 252 21.86 -6.74 -0.71
C ASP A 252 23.29 -6.29 -1.01
N GLU A 253 23.46 -5.08 -1.56
CA GLU A 253 24.77 -4.54 -1.90
C GLU A 253 25.38 -3.74 -0.76
N GLU A 254 24.68 -2.71 -0.31
CA GLU A 254 25.13 -1.77 0.72
C GLU A 254 23.92 -1.09 1.38
N ILE A 255 24.12 -0.53 2.57
CA ILE A 255 23.07 0.27 3.25
C ILE A 255 22.64 1.43 2.36
N SER A 256 21.38 1.42 1.96
CA SER A 256 20.74 2.48 1.18
C SER A 256 20.73 3.81 1.92
N THR A 257 20.96 4.90 1.19
CA THR A 257 20.88 6.26 1.72
C THR A 257 19.76 7.02 1.01
N VAL A 258 18.77 7.45 1.74
CA VAL A 258 17.66 8.25 1.24
C VAL A 258 17.87 9.71 1.64
N GLN A 259 17.86 10.62 0.65
CA GLN A 259 17.99 12.07 0.87
C GLN A 259 16.60 12.68 0.95
N ARG A 260 16.07 12.82 2.16
CA ARG A 260 14.71 13.32 2.41
C ARG A 260 14.69 14.21 3.66
N THR A 261 13.93 15.31 3.63
CA THR A 261 13.50 16.00 4.85
C THR A 261 12.37 15.21 5.53
N LEU A 262 12.14 15.45 6.81
CA LEU A 262 11.04 14.78 7.53
C LEU A 262 9.68 15.08 6.90
N GLU A 263 9.46 16.32 6.46
CA GLU A 263 8.22 16.75 5.79
C GLU A 263 7.99 15.95 4.51
N LYS A 264 9.01 15.84 3.65
CA LYS A 264 8.89 15.08 2.40
C LYS A 264 8.72 13.60 2.68
N LEU A 265 9.41 13.05 3.69
CA LEU A 265 9.27 11.68 4.12
C LEU A 265 7.83 11.39 4.58
N LYS A 266 7.22 12.28 5.37
CA LYS A 266 5.83 12.17 5.80
C LYS A 266 4.83 12.23 4.64
N GLN A 267 5.11 13.06 3.63
CA GLN A 267 4.23 13.25 2.48
C GLN A 267 4.29 12.10 1.48
N VAL A 268 5.41 11.41 1.38
CA VAL A 268 5.64 10.39 0.34
C VAL A 268 5.86 9.01 0.96
N ASP A 269 7.02 8.81 1.59
CA ASP A 269 7.48 7.47 1.95
C ASP A 269 6.71 6.87 3.14
N LEU A 270 6.38 7.69 4.14
CA LEU A 270 5.60 7.31 5.32
C LEU A 270 4.08 7.35 5.09
N ALA A 271 3.61 8.09 4.09
CA ALA A 271 2.17 8.31 3.89
C ALA A 271 1.37 7.01 3.74
N PRO A 272 1.81 5.97 2.99
CA PRO A 272 1.09 4.71 2.94
C PRO A 272 1.06 3.97 4.28
N PHE A 273 2.14 4.03 5.07
CA PHE A 273 2.19 3.44 6.41
C PHE A 273 1.23 4.14 7.38
N PHE A 274 1.13 5.47 7.28
CA PHE A 274 0.13 6.24 8.04
C PHE A 274 -1.29 5.85 7.63
N ALA A 275 -1.54 5.70 6.33
CA ALA A 275 -2.85 5.33 5.81
C ALA A 275 -3.35 3.99 6.35
N VAL A 276 -2.47 2.98 6.45
CA VAL A 276 -2.84 1.66 6.98
C VAL A 276 -2.90 1.66 8.52
N ALA A 277 -1.97 2.34 9.20
CA ALA A 277 -1.95 2.42 10.67
C ALA A 277 -3.19 3.13 11.23
N GLN A 278 -3.72 4.14 10.52
CA GLN A 278 -4.89 4.93 10.88
C GLN A 278 -6.19 4.44 10.25
N ALA A 279 -6.16 3.29 9.54
CA ALA A 279 -7.36 2.76 8.89
C ALA A 279 -8.51 2.62 9.90
N GLN A 280 -9.71 3.10 9.53
CA GLN A 280 -10.90 3.00 10.38
C GLN A 280 -11.40 1.56 10.49
N ASP A 281 -11.27 0.81 9.39
CA ASP A 281 -11.55 -0.62 9.37
C ASP A 281 -10.40 -1.38 10.06
N PRO A 282 -10.64 -2.09 11.17
CA PRO A 282 -9.61 -2.86 11.85
C PRO A 282 -8.94 -3.92 10.95
N LEU A 283 -9.69 -4.51 10.00
CA LEU A 283 -9.16 -5.49 9.07
C LEU A 283 -8.17 -4.91 8.05
N ALA A 284 -8.15 -3.59 7.86
CA ALA A 284 -7.20 -2.90 6.98
C ALA A 284 -5.96 -2.39 7.73
N ARG A 285 -5.83 -2.66 9.05
CA ARG A 285 -4.66 -2.30 9.86
C ARG A 285 -3.62 -3.41 9.84
N PRO A 286 -2.33 -3.07 9.74
CA PRO A 286 -1.27 -4.06 9.82
C PRO A 286 -1.07 -4.51 11.27
N ASP A 287 -0.69 -5.78 11.46
CA ASP A 287 -0.35 -6.36 12.76
C ASP A 287 1.07 -6.00 13.18
N GLY A 288 1.95 -5.87 12.20
CA GLY A 288 3.34 -5.45 12.40
C GLY A 288 3.88 -4.63 11.25
N LEU A 289 5.15 -4.22 11.36
CA LEU A 289 5.89 -3.52 10.30
C LEU A 289 7.32 -4.06 10.23
N ILE A 290 7.84 -4.31 9.02
CA ILE A 290 9.26 -4.66 8.82
C ILE A 290 10.07 -3.37 8.73
N VAL A 291 11.01 -3.21 9.67
CA VAL A 291 11.88 -2.05 9.79
C VAL A 291 13.16 -2.29 9.00
N SER A 292 13.35 -1.54 7.93
CA SER A 292 14.45 -1.71 6.98
C SER A 292 15.78 -1.09 7.42
N HIS A 293 16.85 -1.59 6.81
CA HIS A 293 18.22 -1.10 7.01
C HIS A 293 18.52 0.15 6.15
N ILE A 294 17.63 1.14 6.20
CA ILE A 294 17.75 2.40 5.46
C ILE A 294 18.35 3.48 6.38
N ARG A 295 19.23 4.31 5.87
CA ARG A 295 19.71 5.53 6.55
C ARG A 295 19.27 6.79 5.81
N PHE A 296 19.07 7.85 6.54
CA PHE A 296 18.64 9.13 6.00
C PHE A 296 19.73 10.19 6.06
N GLN A 297 19.79 11.01 5.03
CA GLN A 297 20.54 12.23 5.01
C GLN A 297 19.59 13.43 5.08
N GLY A 298 19.75 14.28 6.10
CA GLY A 298 18.91 15.46 6.30
C GLY A 298 17.96 15.40 7.49
N LEU A 299 17.78 14.25 8.17
CA LEU A 299 16.95 14.13 9.36
C LEU A 299 17.63 14.60 10.66
N GLY A 300 18.96 14.54 10.74
CA GLY A 300 19.72 14.82 11.97
C GLY A 300 20.05 16.28 12.26
N GLY A 301 19.26 17.25 11.76
CA GLY A 301 19.49 18.69 12.01
C GLY A 301 20.58 19.35 11.16
N GLY A 302 21.19 18.63 10.23
CA GLY A 302 22.17 19.16 9.28
C GLY A 302 22.10 18.45 7.92
N ARG A 303 22.13 19.23 6.84
CA ARG A 303 21.98 18.75 5.45
C ARG A 303 22.95 17.62 5.05
N PHE A 304 24.06 17.47 5.79
CA PHE A 304 25.11 16.48 5.49
C PHE A 304 25.24 15.39 6.57
N ILE A 305 24.38 15.40 7.58
CA ILE A 305 24.42 14.39 8.63
C ILE A 305 23.59 13.18 8.16
N THR A 306 24.24 12.03 8.14
CA THR A 306 23.62 10.75 7.82
C THR A 306 23.32 9.99 9.11
N THR A 307 22.10 9.44 9.27
CA THR A 307 21.71 8.62 10.40
C THR A 307 22.41 7.26 10.38
N LEU A 308 22.33 6.53 11.47
CA LEU A 308 22.50 5.07 11.42
C LEU A 308 21.33 4.45 10.63
N PRO A 309 21.41 3.15 10.23
CA PRO A 309 20.26 2.46 9.67
C PRO A 309 19.10 2.46 10.67
N VAL A 310 17.87 2.77 10.19
CA VAL A 310 16.70 2.94 11.07
C VAL A 310 16.46 1.71 11.95
N SER A 311 16.66 0.53 11.42
CA SER A 311 16.51 -0.73 12.15
C SER A 311 17.42 -0.89 13.39
N VAL A 312 18.50 -0.09 13.48
CA VAL A 312 19.48 -0.11 14.58
C VAL A 312 19.69 1.28 15.20
N ASP A 313 18.88 2.27 14.83
CA ASP A 313 18.94 3.65 15.35
C ASP A 313 17.74 3.91 16.27
N SER A 314 17.98 3.85 17.59
CA SER A 314 16.92 4.07 18.58
C SER A 314 16.30 5.47 18.51
N ASN A 315 17.06 6.49 18.15
CA ASN A 315 16.51 7.84 18.08
C ASN A 315 15.56 7.99 16.90
N ILE A 316 15.95 7.49 15.74
CA ILE A 316 15.16 7.64 14.50
C ILE A 316 13.95 6.72 14.50
N LEU A 317 14.09 5.44 14.88
CA LEU A 317 12.95 4.53 14.92
C LEU A 317 11.90 5.00 15.94
N GLN A 318 12.32 5.39 17.15
CA GLN A 318 11.41 5.92 18.15
C GLN A 318 10.75 7.23 17.69
N GLN A 319 11.49 8.11 17.01
CA GLN A 319 10.90 9.33 16.41
C GLN A 319 9.75 8.99 15.47
N PHE A 320 9.90 7.99 14.61
CA PHE A 320 8.83 7.58 13.69
C PHE A 320 7.66 6.91 14.39
N LEU A 321 7.92 6.00 15.33
CA LEU A 321 6.88 5.28 16.06
C LEU A 321 6.04 6.17 16.99
N THR A 322 6.60 7.31 17.43
CA THR A 322 5.91 8.30 18.28
C THR A 322 5.22 9.42 17.50
N LEU A 323 5.29 9.41 16.16
CA LEU A 323 4.50 10.35 15.37
C LEU A 323 3.01 10.17 15.65
N PRO A 324 2.21 11.23 15.67
CA PRO A 324 0.77 11.14 15.93
C PRO A 324 0.05 10.13 15.01
N GLU A 325 0.55 10.02 13.78
CA GLU A 325 0.03 9.12 12.76
C GLU A 325 0.30 7.63 13.04
N MET A 326 1.29 7.31 13.90
CA MET A 326 1.73 5.95 14.22
C MET A 326 1.47 5.55 15.67
N SER A 327 1.41 6.52 16.59
CA SER A 327 1.40 6.24 18.04
C SER A 327 0.19 5.38 18.45
N SER A 328 -1.00 5.65 17.92
CA SER A 328 -2.21 4.89 18.24
C SER A 328 -2.12 3.42 17.80
N TRP A 329 -1.52 3.15 16.63
CA TRP A 329 -1.25 1.79 16.18
C TRP A 329 -0.26 1.08 17.11
N ARG A 330 0.82 1.77 17.49
CA ARG A 330 1.83 1.22 18.40
C ARG A 330 1.27 0.92 19.79
N GLU A 331 0.47 1.83 20.34
CA GLU A 331 -0.21 1.68 21.64
C GLU A 331 -1.24 0.54 21.62
N ALA A 332 -1.90 0.32 20.48
CA ALA A 332 -2.83 -0.79 20.30
C ALA A 332 -2.14 -2.17 20.24
N GLY A 333 -0.80 -2.21 20.24
CA GLY A 333 -0.01 -3.45 20.26
C GLY A 333 0.67 -3.79 18.94
N GLY A 334 0.73 -2.84 17.98
CA GLY A 334 1.44 -3.02 16.72
C GLY A 334 2.89 -3.49 16.93
N VAL A 335 3.30 -4.55 16.23
CA VAL A 335 4.61 -5.20 16.39
C VAL A 335 5.60 -4.67 15.36
N THR A 336 6.84 -4.46 15.76
CA THR A 336 7.95 -4.13 14.85
C THR A 336 8.88 -5.33 14.68
N LEU A 337 9.13 -5.72 13.44
CA LEU A 337 10.05 -6.79 13.04
C LEU A 337 11.24 -6.17 12.34
N SER A 338 12.48 -6.45 12.79
CA SER A 338 13.65 -6.02 12.02
C SER A 338 13.68 -6.71 10.66
N ASP A 339 14.22 -6.06 9.66
CA ASP A 339 14.68 -6.76 8.47
C ASP A 339 15.83 -7.73 8.83
N ALA A 340 16.23 -8.58 7.88
CA ALA A 340 17.19 -9.65 8.14
C ALA A 340 18.53 -9.13 8.65
N LEU A 341 18.86 -9.40 9.91
CA LEU A 341 20.01 -8.84 10.62
C LEU A 341 21.36 -9.39 10.15
N GLY A 342 21.35 -10.43 9.33
CA GLY A 342 22.55 -10.98 8.71
C GLY A 342 22.76 -10.52 7.26
N LEU A 343 21.94 -9.63 6.70
CA LEU A 343 22.15 -9.10 5.34
C LEU A 343 23.56 -8.53 5.18
N ARG A 344 24.15 -8.77 4.01
CA ARG A 344 25.53 -8.38 3.72
C ARG A 344 25.77 -6.90 3.91
N ALA A 345 24.82 -6.04 3.52
CA ALA A 345 24.91 -4.61 3.73
C ALA A 345 25.07 -4.24 5.22
N LEU A 346 24.27 -4.86 6.10
CA LEU A 346 24.36 -4.59 7.54
C LEU A 346 25.63 -5.20 8.14
N ARG A 347 26.05 -6.39 7.70
CA ARG A 347 27.34 -6.98 8.13
C ARG A 347 28.51 -6.05 7.81
N ARG A 348 28.57 -5.53 6.59
CA ARG A 348 29.60 -4.57 6.14
C ARG A 348 29.57 -3.28 6.94
N PHE A 349 28.39 -2.81 7.30
CA PHE A 349 28.26 -1.61 8.12
C PHE A 349 28.92 -1.78 9.50
N TYR A 350 28.77 -2.94 10.16
CA TYR A 350 29.38 -3.24 11.47
C TYR A 350 30.83 -3.72 11.36
N ALA A 351 31.20 -4.35 10.26
CA ALA A 351 32.54 -4.91 10.02
C ALA A 351 32.93 -4.73 8.54
N PRO A 352 33.44 -3.57 8.14
CA PRO A 352 33.78 -3.27 6.74
C PRO A 352 34.73 -4.25 6.05
N GLY A 353 35.54 -5.00 6.83
CA GLY A 353 36.42 -6.03 6.30
C GLY A 353 35.79 -7.40 6.13
N GLU A 354 34.53 -7.59 6.47
CA GLU A 354 33.75 -8.85 6.40
C GLU A 354 34.41 -10.05 7.07
N GLN A 355 35.47 -9.85 7.90
CA GLN A 355 36.24 -10.92 8.54
C GLN A 355 35.65 -11.36 9.90
N ALA A 356 34.70 -10.63 10.44
CA ALA A 356 34.07 -10.90 11.71
C ALA A 356 32.57 -10.60 11.64
N PHE A 357 31.79 -11.40 12.33
CA PHE A 357 30.37 -11.20 12.48
C PHE A 357 30.02 -10.87 13.94
N ASN A 358 29.52 -9.66 14.17
CA ASN A 358 29.16 -9.16 15.50
C ASN A 358 27.67 -9.38 15.80
N GLY A 359 27.14 -10.60 15.62
CA GLY A 359 25.71 -10.92 15.71
C GLY A 359 25.05 -10.43 16.99
N ARG A 360 25.69 -10.64 18.17
CA ARG A 360 25.20 -10.15 19.48
C ARG A 360 25.00 -8.65 19.50
N ARG A 361 25.96 -7.88 18.95
CA ARG A 361 25.90 -6.43 18.89
C ARG A 361 24.80 -5.94 17.94
N ILE A 362 24.74 -6.52 16.75
CA ILE A 362 23.74 -6.18 15.74
C ILE A 362 22.33 -6.42 16.30
N ALA A 363 22.08 -7.60 16.88
CA ALA A 363 20.79 -7.93 17.48
C ALA A 363 20.45 -7.03 18.66
N GLN A 364 21.42 -6.72 19.54
CA GLN A 364 21.21 -5.80 20.66
C GLN A 364 20.86 -4.40 20.19
N ASP A 365 21.61 -3.83 19.24
CA ASP A 365 21.35 -2.49 18.72
C ASP A 365 19.96 -2.44 18.04
N ALA A 366 19.58 -3.48 17.28
CA ALA A 366 18.26 -3.60 16.68
C ALA A 366 17.13 -3.68 17.73
N PHE A 367 17.31 -4.46 18.79
CA PHE A 367 16.33 -4.55 19.90
C PHE A 367 16.19 -3.23 20.64
N LEU A 368 17.31 -2.59 20.99
CA LEU A 368 17.32 -1.30 21.68
C LEU A 368 16.81 -0.16 20.80
N ALA A 369 16.86 -0.30 19.48
CA ALA A 369 16.24 0.64 18.57
C ALA A 369 14.70 0.64 18.68
N GLY A 370 14.11 -0.50 19.07
CA GLY A 370 12.66 -0.61 19.28
C GLY A 370 11.99 -1.69 18.44
N ASN A 371 12.77 -2.63 17.85
CA ASN A 371 12.18 -3.81 17.22
C ASN A 371 11.76 -4.81 18.29
N ASP A 372 10.54 -5.33 18.19
CA ASP A 372 10.02 -6.36 19.09
C ASP A 372 10.49 -7.76 18.67
N LEU A 373 10.50 -8.01 17.36
CA LEU A 373 10.98 -9.24 16.74
C LEU A 373 12.28 -8.99 15.99
N LEU A 374 13.22 -9.91 16.12
CA LEU A 374 14.54 -9.84 15.49
C LEU A 374 14.67 -10.98 14.46
N PHE A 375 14.78 -10.63 13.19
CA PHE A 375 14.88 -11.59 12.11
C PHE A 375 16.32 -12.02 11.86
N LEU A 376 16.69 -13.21 12.33
CA LEU A 376 18.03 -13.79 12.21
C LEU A 376 18.11 -14.68 10.97
N SER A 377 18.32 -14.07 9.82
CA SER A 377 18.55 -14.75 8.54
C SER A 377 19.94 -14.39 8.02
N GLN A 378 20.64 -15.31 7.36
CA GLN A 378 22.03 -15.16 6.94
C GLN A 378 22.96 -14.73 8.10
N PHE A 379 22.69 -15.26 9.29
CA PHE A 379 23.22 -14.74 10.54
C PHE A 379 24.60 -15.33 10.87
N GLY A 380 25.56 -15.14 9.93
CA GLY A 380 26.93 -15.65 10.02
C GLY A 380 27.89 -14.91 9.09
N VAL A 381 29.17 -15.27 9.14
CA VAL A 381 30.19 -14.76 8.20
C VAL A 381 29.98 -15.38 6.81
N SER A 382 29.53 -16.61 6.78
CA SER A 382 29.34 -17.42 5.57
C SER A 382 27.92 -17.98 5.50
N ASP A 383 27.61 -18.67 4.41
CA ASP A 383 26.34 -19.38 4.23
C ASP A 383 26.31 -20.74 4.95
N ASP A 384 27.36 -21.07 5.72
CA ASP A 384 27.44 -22.30 6.53
C ASP A 384 26.39 -22.27 7.65
N TRP A 385 25.56 -23.31 7.71
CA TRP A 385 24.47 -23.40 8.68
C TRP A 385 24.94 -23.60 10.11
N ASP A 386 26.04 -24.32 10.35
CA ASP A 386 26.57 -24.54 11.68
C ASP A 386 27.08 -23.24 12.29
N ASP A 387 27.75 -22.39 11.48
CA ASP A 387 28.15 -21.03 11.88
C ASP A 387 26.94 -20.15 12.21
N GLN A 388 25.92 -20.14 11.33
CA GLN A 388 24.71 -19.37 11.55
C GLN A 388 23.97 -19.80 12.82
N VAL A 389 23.77 -21.10 13.02
CA VAL A 389 23.10 -21.66 14.21
C VAL A 389 23.89 -21.35 15.48
N ALA A 390 25.21 -21.45 15.44
CA ALA A 390 26.07 -21.10 16.58
C ALA A 390 25.93 -19.62 16.95
N ASN A 391 25.89 -18.73 15.97
CA ASN A 391 25.67 -17.29 16.21
C ASN A 391 24.27 -17.00 16.76
N VAL A 392 23.23 -17.69 16.27
CA VAL A 392 21.86 -17.58 16.80
C VAL A 392 21.83 -17.99 18.28
N LYS A 393 22.32 -19.21 18.62
CA LYS A 393 22.36 -19.70 19.99
C LYS A 393 23.15 -18.78 20.92
N SER A 394 24.31 -18.32 20.47
CA SER A 394 25.16 -17.37 21.19
C SER A 394 24.45 -16.04 21.47
N THR A 395 23.66 -15.55 20.52
CA THR A 395 22.91 -14.28 20.64
C THR A 395 21.75 -14.43 21.61
N ILE A 396 20.95 -15.50 21.51
CA ILE A 396 19.85 -15.78 22.44
C ILE A 396 20.38 -15.95 23.87
N THR A 397 21.48 -16.68 24.07
CA THR A 397 22.13 -16.84 25.36
C THR A 397 22.58 -15.50 25.96
N PHE A 398 23.21 -14.64 25.15
CA PHE A 398 23.60 -13.30 25.57
C PHE A 398 22.39 -12.42 25.97
N PHE A 399 21.29 -12.50 25.26
CA PHE A 399 20.06 -11.77 25.63
C PHE A 399 19.46 -12.28 26.93
N ARG A 400 19.51 -13.61 27.19
CA ARG A 400 19.06 -14.20 28.44
C ARG A 400 19.92 -13.73 29.62
N GLU A 401 21.24 -13.72 29.47
CA GLU A 401 22.15 -13.20 30.50
C GLU A 401 21.89 -11.72 30.84
N LYS A 402 21.61 -10.91 29.83
CA LYS A 402 21.23 -9.51 30.03
C LYS A 402 19.84 -9.36 30.65
N TYR A 403 18.87 -10.17 30.26
CA TYR A 403 17.54 -10.18 30.86
C TYR A 403 17.60 -10.48 32.36
N GLU A 404 18.44 -11.45 32.79
CA GLU A 404 18.60 -11.85 34.18
C GLU A 404 19.42 -10.85 34.99
N SER A 405 20.31 -10.07 34.39
CA SER A 405 21.24 -9.16 35.09
C SER A 405 20.87 -7.68 35.02
N GLU A 406 20.12 -7.25 34.01
CA GLU A 406 19.84 -5.84 33.77
C GLU A 406 18.31 -5.53 33.83
N PRO A 407 17.80 -4.89 34.92
CA PRO A 407 16.36 -4.65 35.10
C PRO A 407 15.73 -3.78 33.99
N SER A 408 16.48 -2.85 33.40
CA SER A 408 15.99 -2.03 32.29
C SER A 408 15.81 -2.84 31.01
N PHE A 409 16.72 -3.77 30.74
CA PHE A 409 16.62 -4.68 29.60
C PHE A 409 15.49 -5.70 29.82
N GLN A 410 15.35 -6.21 31.03
CA GLN A 410 14.25 -7.09 31.43
C GLN A 410 12.89 -6.45 31.11
N LYS A 411 12.69 -5.20 31.54
CA LYS A 411 11.46 -4.45 31.27
C LYS A 411 11.15 -4.33 29.79
N GLN A 412 12.15 -3.98 28.96
CA GLN A 412 12.00 -3.86 27.51
C GLN A 412 11.64 -5.19 26.85
N VAL A 413 12.23 -6.29 27.31
CA VAL A 413 11.88 -7.64 26.83
C VAL A 413 10.45 -7.99 27.21
N ASP A 414 10.04 -7.79 28.46
CA ASP A 414 8.67 -8.08 28.90
C ASP A 414 7.62 -7.27 28.10
N GLU A 415 7.91 -6.00 27.80
CA GLU A 415 7.04 -5.16 26.95
C GLU A 415 6.97 -5.65 25.50
N ALA A 416 8.08 -6.07 24.90
CA ALA A 416 8.10 -6.63 23.54
C ALA A 416 7.36 -7.98 23.49
N VAL A 417 7.63 -8.88 24.46
CA VAL A 417 6.96 -10.16 24.57
C VAL A 417 5.45 -10.00 24.77
N ALA A 418 5.02 -9.01 25.54
CA ALA A 418 3.59 -8.73 25.72
C ALA A 418 2.91 -8.35 24.39
N ARG A 419 3.57 -7.56 23.51
CA ARG A 419 3.05 -7.25 22.17
C ARG A 419 3.02 -8.50 21.27
N ILE A 420 4.08 -9.27 21.27
CA ILE A 420 4.20 -10.53 20.51
C ILE A 420 3.10 -11.52 20.91
N LEU A 421 2.90 -11.71 22.22
CA LEU A 421 1.89 -12.64 22.74
C LEU A 421 0.47 -12.16 22.45
N ARG A 422 0.22 -10.85 22.55
CA ARG A 422 -1.07 -10.27 22.14
C ARG A 422 -1.39 -10.59 20.68
N LEU A 423 -0.43 -10.37 19.80
CA LEU A 423 -0.59 -10.71 18.39
C LEU A 423 -0.82 -12.21 18.19
N LYS A 424 -0.04 -13.07 18.86
CA LYS A 424 -0.26 -14.53 18.78
C LYS A 424 -1.64 -14.95 19.29
N LEU A 425 -2.10 -14.40 20.41
CA LEU A 425 -3.43 -14.69 20.97
C LEU A 425 -4.56 -14.27 20.02
N SER A 426 -4.42 -13.12 19.35
CA SER A 426 -5.44 -12.65 18.40
C SER A 426 -5.61 -13.60 17.21
N LEU A 427 -4.54 -14.27 16.75
CA LEU A 427 -4.62 -15.24 15.65
C LEU A 427 -5.39 -16.53 16.02
N TYR A 428 -5.51 -16.85 17.31
CA TYR A 428 -6.11 -18.12 17.78
C TYR A 428 -7.26 -17.92 18.78
N GLY A 429 -7.94 -16.78 18.71
CA GLY A 429 -9.15 -16.55 19.50
C GLY A 429 -8.92 -16.43 21.02
N GLY A 430 -7.71 -16.06 21.45
CA GLY A 430 -7.38 -15.75 22.85
C GLY A 430 -6.82 -16.94 23.65
N THR A 431 -6.68 -18.13 23.10
CA THR A 431 -6.10 -19.32 23.74
C THR A 431 -5.17 -20.06 22.80
N PHE A 432 -4.23 -20.82 23.35
CA PHE A 432 -3.32 -21.66 22.58
C PHE A 432 -3.64 -23.14 22.78
N ASP A 433 -4.32 -23.74 21.82
CA ASP A 433 -4.50 -25.19 21.73
C ASP A 433 -3.74 -25.71 20.50
N LEU A 434 -3.05 -26.83 20.63
CA LEU A 434 -2.27 -27.40 19.54
C LEU A 434 -3.15 -27.77 18.33
N GLU A 435 -4.36 -28.27 18.59
CA GLU A 435 -5.27 -28.68 17.53
C GLU A 435 -5.82 -27.47 16.74
N ASP A 436 -5.97 -26.30 17.41
CA ASP A 436 -6.39 -25.05 16.75
C ASP A 436 -5.25 -24.40 15.95
N VAL A 437 -4.00 -24.68 16.32
CA VAL A 437 -2.79 -24.11 15.71
C VAL A 437 -2.31 -24.91 14.50
N LYS A 438 -2.52 -26.23 14.51
CA LYS A 438 -2.10 -27.10 13.40
C LYS A 438 -3.00 -26.93 12.17
N PRO A 439 -2.43 -26.85 10.96
CA PRO A 439 -3.21 -26.90 9.74
C PRO A 439 -3.80 -28.31 9.53
N GLU A 440 -4.97 -28.36 8.92
CA GLU A 440 -5.61 -29.62 8.54
C GLU A 440 -5.17 -30.04 7.14
N LEU A 441 -4.47 -31.15 7.00
CA LEU A 441 -4.00 -31.66 5.71
C LEU A 441 -5.17 -31.96 4.74
N SER A 442 -6.29 -32.47 5.24
CA SER A 442 -7.51 -32.74 4.45
C SER A 442 -8.08 -31.48 3.81
N ALA A 443 -8.05 -30.36 4.52
CA ALA A 443 -8.57 -29.09 4.04
C ALA A 443 -7.82 -28.55 2.82
N VAL A 444 -6.52 -28.83 2.71
CA VAL A 444 -5.71 -28.43 1.55
C VAL A 444 -6.24 -29.08 0.26
N GLY A 445 -6.46 -30.39 0.27
CA GLY A 445 -6.95 -31.11 -0.93
C GLY A 445 -8.35 -30.67 -1.37
N GLU A 446 -9.19 -30.24 -0.42
CA GLU A 446 -10.58 -29.86 -0.69
C GLU A 446 -10.75 -28.37 -1.06
N ARG A 447 -10.03 -27.47 -0.38
CA ARG A 447 -10.25 -26.01 -0.42
C ARG A 447 -9.19 -25.22 -1.20
N MET A 448 -8.01 -25.79 -1.41
CA MET A 448 -6.94 -25.11 -2.15
C MET A 448 -7.08 -25.38 -3.65
N GLN A 449 -7.80 -24.52 -4.33
CA GLN A 449 -7.93 -24.53 -5.79
C GLN A 449 -7.42 -23.20 -6.34
N PRO A 450 -6.41 -23.20 -7.23
CA PRO A 450 -5.91 -21.97 -7.84
C PRO A 450 -6.98 -21.19 -8.58
N ASP A 451 -7.18 -19.92 -8.22
CA ASP A 451 -8.18 -19.05 -8.88
C ASP A 451 -7.58 -18.35 -10.10
N ILE A 452 -7.50 -19.10 -11.20
CA ILE A 452 -6.97 -18.62 -12.48
C ILE A 452 -7.91 -17.60 -13.13
N GLU A 453 -9.23 -17.67 -12.87
CA GLU A 453 -10.21 -16.76 -13.45
C GLU A 453 -10.07 -15.36 -12.89
N ALA A 454 -9.96 -15.20 -11.57
CA ALA A 454 -9.69 -13.92 -10.93
C ALA A 454 -8.41 -13.28 -11.46
N VAL A 455 -7.32 -14.07 -11.55
CA VAL A 455 -6.04 -13.58 -12.10
C VAL A 455 -6.14 -13.19 -13.57
N SER A 456 -6.93 -13.90 -14.36
CA SER A 456 -7.13 -13.57 -15.78
C SER A 456 -7.97 -12.30 -15.96
N GLY A 457 -8.93 -12.03 -15.08
CA GLY A 457 -9.66 -10.76 -15.03
C GLY A 457 -8.70 -9.59 -14.75
N ILE A 458 -7.88 -9.71 -13.70
CA ILE A 458 -6.87 -8.71 -13.34
C ILE A 458 -5.88 -8.49 -14.50
N ALA A 459 -5.41 -9.57 -15.14
CA ALA A 459 -4.48 -9.45 -16.27
C ALA A 459 -5.07 -8.65 -17.43
N ARG A 460 -6.36 -8.86 -17.76
CA ARG A 460 -7.06 -8.09 -18.80
C ARG A 460 -7.15 -6.61 -18.44
N ASP A 461 -7.51 -6.30 -17.19
CA ASP A 461 -7.77 -4.94 -16.73
C ASP A 461 -6.46 -4.16 -16.47
N ALA A 462 -5.34 -4.87 -16.20
CA ALA A 462 -4.02 -4.26 -16.00
C ALA A 462 -3.27 -3.96 -17.31
N VAL A 463 -3.48 -4.75 -18.38
CA VAL A 463 -2.75 -4.53 -19.65
C VAL A 463 -2.94 -3.09 -20.11
N THR A 464 -1.80 -2.44 -20.38
CA THR A 464 -1.72 -1.02 -20.72
C THR A 464 -1.11 -0.85 -22.11
N LEU A 465 -1.71 -0.03 -22.96
CA LEU A 465 -1.11 0.47 -24.20
C LEU A 465 -0.41 1.79 -23.88
N LEU A 466 0.92 1.80 -23.94
CA LEU A 466 1.72 3.01 -23.70
C LEU A 466 1.87 3.86 -24.97
N SER A 467 2.03 3.22 -26.11
CA SER A 467 2.15 3.86 -27.42
C SER A 467 1.56 2.94 -28.47
N PRO A 468 0.81 3.47 -29.45
CA PRO A 468 0.38 4.85 -29.61
C PRO A 468 -0.64 5.29 -28.55
N PRO A 469 -1.00 6.59 -28.47
CA PRO A 469 -1.89 7.10 -27.41
C PRO A 469 -3.36 6.63 -27.53
N SER A 470 -3.75 6.08 -28.70
CA SER A 470 -5.08 5.51 -28.92
C SER A 470 -4.98 4.12 -29.51
N PRO A 471 -5.82 3.15 -29.08
CA PRO A 471 -5.91 1.83 -29.69
C PRO A 471 -6.24 1.87 -31.19
N ASP A 472 -6.94 2.89 -31.68
CA ASP A 472 -7.28 3.03 -33.10
C ASP A 472 -6.06 3.28 -34.00
N LEU A 473 -4.92 3.65 -33.43
CA LEU A 473 -3.66 3.87 -34.14
C LEU A 473 -2.75 2.64 -34.14
N VAL A 474 -3.12 1.58 -33.42
CA VAL A 474 -2.41 0.31 -33.47
C VAL A 474 -2.66 -0.37 -34.82
N PRO A 475 -1.64 -0.99 -35.43
CA PRO A 475 -1.85 -1.76 -36.67
C PRO A 475 -2.94 -2.81 -36.52
N ALA A 476 -3.63 -3.12 -37.62
CA ALA A 476 -4.56 -4.24 -37.65
C ALA A 476 -3.85 -5.56 -37.27
N PRO A 477 -4.50 -6.47 -36.54
CA PRO A 477 -3.84 -7.70 -36.07
C PRO A 477 -3.27 -8.56 -37.22
N PRO A 478 -2.22 -9.37 -36.93
CA PRO A 478 -1.59 -10.24 -37.91
C PRO A 478 -2.60 -11.15 -38.63
N THR A 479 -2.36 -11.39 -39.90
CA THR A 479 -3.16 -12.27 -40.77
C THR A 479 -2.40 -13.60 -41.07
N LYS A 480 -3.09 -14.55 -41.70
CA LYS A 480 -2.51 -15.87 -41.99
C LYS A 480 -1.43 -15.84 -43.07
N GLU A 481 -1.31 -14.77 -43.85
CA GLU A 481 -0.31 -14.57 -44.89
C GLU A 481 0.95 -13.87 -44.35
N GLU A 482 0.88 -13.27 -43.16
CA GLU A 482 1.96 -12.47 -42.57
C GLU A 482 2.87 -13.32 -41.68
N ARG A 483 4.14 -12.97 -41.70
CA ARG A 483 5.20 -13.65 -40.95
C ARG A 483 5.46 -12.91 -39.62
N ILE A 484 5.40 -13.68 -38.53
CA ILE A 484 5.60 -13.17 -37.15
C ILE A 484 6.94 -13.72 -36.62
N VAL A 485 7.83 -12.81 -36.22
CA VAL A 485 9.10 -13.16 -35.55
C VAL A 485 9.04 -12.67 -34.13
N ILE A 486 9.22 -13.59 -33.18
CA ILE A 486 9.10 -13.32 -31.75
C ILE A 486 10.47 -13.46 -31.08
N PHE A 487 10.87 -12.47 -30.30
CA PHE A 487 12.05 -12.53 -29.44
C PHE A 487 11.64 -12.48 -28.00
N THR A 488 12.10 -13.43 -27.17
CA THR A 488 11.72 -13.53 -25.76
C THR A 488 12.96 -13.44 -24.86
N ASP A 489 12.89 -12.64 -23.81
CA ASP A 489 13.84 -12.69 -22.70
C ASP A 489 13.62 -13.96 -21.90
N ALA A 490 14.38 -14.96 -22.22
CA ALA A 490 14.30 -16.30 -21.64
C ALA A 490 15.33 -16.51 -20.50
N ARG A 491 15.67 -15.45 -19.73
CA ARG A 491 16.52 -15.60 -18.55
C ARG A 491 15.91 -16.59 -17.58
N GLU A 492 16.76 -17.38 -16.94
CA GLU A 492 16.34 -18.51 -16.12
C GLU A 492 16.34 -18.18 -14.63
N ARG A 493 15.49 -18.88 -13.90
CA ARG A 493 15.42 -18.85 -12.44
C ARG A 493 15.24 -20.25 -11.87
N ARG A 494 15.60 -20.39 -10.61
CA ARG A 494 15.38 -21.61 -9.86
C ARG A 494 14.29 -21.38 -8.81
N ALA A 495 13.26 -22.23 -8.84
CA ALA A 495 12.08 -22.08 -8.00
C ALA A 495 12.28 -22.61 -6.55
N CYS A 496 13.29 -23.46 -6.33
CA CYS A 496 13.68 -23.97 -5.01
C CYS A 496 15.13 -24.48 -5.07
N LEU A 497 15.69 -24.83 -3.92
CA LEU A 497 17.07 -25.29 -3.79
C LEU A 497 17.40 -26.49 -4.70
N THR A 498 16.46 -27.43 -4.84
CA THR A 498 16.60 -28.67 -5.62
C THR A 498 15.88 -28.63 -6.97
N CYS A 499 15.16 -27.54 -7.28
CA CYS A 499 14.42 -27.40 -8.53
C CYS A 499 15.38 -27.19 -9.72
N GLU A 500 14.96 -27.63 -10.90
CA GLU A 500 15.62 -27.27 -12.15
C GLU A 500 15.43 -25.77 -12.44
N SER A 501 16.42 -25.16 -13.12
CA SER A 501 16.31 -23.81 -13.63
C SER A 501 15.30 -23.76 -14.78
N ARG A 502 14.44 -22.75 -14.79
CA ARG A 502 13.41 -22.54 -15.83
C ARG A 502 13.34 -21.07 -16.21
N PRO A 503 13.01 -20.76 -17.47
CA PRO A 503 12.84 -19.37 -17.86
C PRO A 503 11.67 -18.69 -17.13
N TYR A 504 11.78 -17.37 -16.92
CA TYR A 504 10.67 -16.56 -16.42
C TYR A 504 9.49 -16.56 -17.39
N VAL A 505 9.78 -16.36 -18.68
CA VAL A 505 8.84 -16.49 -19.78
C VAL A 505 9.37 -17.61 -20.69
N ASP A 506 8.56 -18.63 -20.92
CA ASP A 506 8.92 -19.68 -21.87
C ASP A 506 9.15 -19.04 -23.26
N PRO A 507 10.27 -19.36 -23.97
CA PRO A 507 10.59 -18.76 -25.26
C PRO A 507 9.49 -18.92 -26.31
N PHE A 508 8.65 -19.94 -26.17
CA PHE A 508 7.55 -20.24 -27.10
C PHE A 508 6.18 -19.85 -26.56
N ALA A 509 6.09 -19.21 -25.38
CA ALA A 509 4.83 -18.90 -24.72
C ALA A 509 3.90 -18.01 -25.58
N LEU A 510 4.48 -16.99 -26.26
CA LEU A 510 3.69 -16.11 -27.14
C LEU A 510 3.22 -16.86 -28.38
N GLU A 511 4.12 -17.59 -29.05
CA GLU A 511 3.78 -18.43 -30.22
C GLU A 511 2.68 -19.42 -29.88
N GLN A 512 2.85 -20.19 -28.79
CA GLN A 512 1.84 -21.15 -28.34
C GLN A 512 0.50 -20.48 -28.05
N THR A 513 0.51 -19.31 -27.43
CA THR A 513 -0.69 -18.54 -27.13
C THR A 513 -1.36 -18.03 -28.42
N ILE A 514 -0.58 -17.46 -29.35
CA ILE A 514 -1.09 -16.99 -30.65
C ILE A 514 -1.70 -18.17 -31.42
N VAL A 515 -1.02 -19.30 -31.51
CA VAL A 515 -1.52 -20.49 -32.20
C VAL A 515 -2.75 -21.07 -31.49
N GLN A 516 -2.77 -21.08 -30.15
CA GLN A 516 -3.90 -21.56 -29.36
C GLN A 516 -5.20 -20.78 -29.65
N PHE A 517 -5.13 -19.45 -29.78
CA PHE A 517 -6.32 -18.61 -29.94
C PHE A 517 -6.63 -18.26 -31.40
N TYR A 518 -5.61 -18.16 -32.27
CA TYR A 518 -5.76 -17.62 -33.61
C TYR A 518 -5.26 -18.59 -34.70
N GLY A 519 -4.75 -19.75 -34.34
CA GLY A 519 -4.29 -20.80 -35.25
C GLY A 519 -5.42 -21.55 -35.95
N PRO A 520 -5.07 -22.55 -36.77
CA PRO A 520 -6.02 -23.31 -37.60
C PRO A 520 -7.14 -23.99 -36.81
N ASP A 521 -6.87 -24.44 -35.60
CA ASP A 521 -7.84 -25.13 -34.72
C ASP A 521 -8.77 -24.17 -33.96
N ALA A 522 -8.54 -22.83 -34.10
CA ALA A 522 -9.33 -21.79 -33.48
C ALA A 522 -9.95 -20.85 -34.54
N THR A 523 -9.47 -19.61 -34.66
CA THR A 523 -10.03 -18.66 -35.65
C THR A 523 -9.49 -18.86 -37.08
N GLY A 524 -8.32 -19.50 -37.24
CA GLY A 524 -7.60 -19.63 -38.50
C GLY A 524 -6.99 -18.33 -39.03
N GLN A 525 -6.84 -17.34 -38.15
CA GLN A 525 -6.28 -16.01 -38.49
C GLN A 525 -4.77 -16.02 -38.74
N VAL A 526 -4.03 -16.94 -38.16
CA VAL A 526 -2.58 -17.08 -38.34
C VAL A 526 -2.21 -18.47 -38.84
N ASP A 527 -1.08 -18.54 -39.57
CA ASP A 527 -0.47 -19.82 -39.99
C ASP A 527 0.75 -20.12 -39.10
N PRO A 528 0.75 -21.21 -38.31
CA PRO A 528 1.87 -21.55 -37.42
C PRO A 528 3.21 -21.73 -38.14
N ARG A 529 3.21 -22.03 -39.44
CA ARG A 529 4.43 -22.17 -40.24
C ARG A 529 5.10 -20.82 -40.53
N LEU A 530 4.40 -19.72 -40.32
CA LEU A 530 4.90 -18.37 -40.51
C LEU A 530 5.24 -17.66 -39.18
N ILE A 531 5.21 -18.39 -38.04
CA ILE A 531 5.62 -17.89 -36.74
C ILE A 531 6.97 -18.51 -36.38
N SER A 532 7.92 -17.67 -35.98
CA SER A 532 9.27 -18.11 -35.56
C SER A 532 9.62 -17.45 -34.23
N SER A 533 10.02 -18.27 -33.26
CA SER A 533 10.38 -17.79 -31.90
C SER A 533 11.88 -17.97 -31.65
N PHE A 534 12.49 -16.92 -31.10
CA PHE A 534 13.90 -16.86 -30.74
C PHE A 534 14.08 -16.28 -29.35
N THR A 535 15.21 -16.55 -28.71
CA THR A 535 15.57 -15.93 -27.44
C THR A 535 16.38 -14.64 -27.67
N PHE A 536 16.44 -13.79 -26.66
CA PHE A 536 17.31 -12.62 -26.66
C PHE A 536 18.78 -12.97 -26.76
N ALA A 537 19.21 -14.14 -26.28
CA ALA A 537 20.58 -14.62 -26.49
C ALA A 537 20.89 -14.90 -27.96
N GLN A 538 19.93 -15.41 -28.73
CA GLN A 538 20.07 -15.61 -30.17
C GLN A 538 20.08 -14.25 -30.90
N LEU A 539 19.28 -13.30 -30.52
CA LEU A 539 19.30 -11.93 -31.06
C LEU A 539 20.63 -11.23 -30.74
N GLU A 540 21.14 -11.34 -29.52
CA GLU A 540 22.45 -10.83 -29.11
C GLU A 540 23.59 -11.42 -29.96
N SER A 541 23.53 -12.73 -30.19
CA SER A 541 24.48 -13.42 -31.06
C SER A 541 24.43 -12.91 -32.51
N TYR A 542 23.23 -12.64 -33.01
CA TYR A 542 23.01 -12.04 -34.33
C TYR A 542 23.58 -10.63 -34.45
N LEU A 543 23.33 -9.76 -33.46
CA LEU A 543 23.84 -8.40 -33.45
C LEU A 543 25.37 -8.34 -33.29
N SER A 544 25.95 -9.29 -32.59
CA SER A 544 27.40 -9.37 -32.36
C SER A 544 28.16 -10.06 -33.47
N ALA A 545 27.46 -10.68 -34.42
CA ALA A 545 28.11 -11.33 -35.58
C ALA A 545 28.72 -10.28 -36.54
N PRO A 546 29.93 -10.48 -37.05
CA PRO A 546 30.46 -9.58 -38.06
C PRO A 546 29.53 -9.56 -39.29
N PRO A 547 29.34 -8.41 -39.95
CA PRO A 547 28.50 -8.35 -41.15
C PRO A 547 28.95 -9.38 -42.16
N SER A 548 28.02 -10.27 -42.56
CA SER A 548 28.30 -11.28 -43.59
C SER A 548 28.66 -10.56 -44.89
N LEU A 549 29.91 -10.71 -45.31
CA LEU A 549 30.29 -10.26 -46.64
C LEU A 549 29.41 -11.03 -47.67
N PRO A 550 28.85 -10.33 -48.66
CA PRO A 550 28.13 -11.00 -49.74
C PRO A 550 28.98 -12.12 -50.29
N PRO A 551 28.39 -13.29 -50.59
CA PRO A 551 29.17 -14.45 -51.08
C PRO A 551 29.95 -13.99 -52.29
N SER A 552 31.28 -14.05 -52.18
CA SER A 552 32.19 -13.74 -53.30
C SER A 552 31.80 -14.69 -54.43
N PRO A 553 31.54 -14.18 -55.66
CA PRO A 553 31.20 -15.08 -56.77
C PRO A 553 32.34 -16.07 -56.94
N SER A 554 32.00 -17.35 -56.80
CA SER A 554 32.96 -18.44 -57.00
C SER A 554 33.57 -18.24 -58.36
N PRO A 555 34.93 -18.26 -58.50
CA PRO A 555 35.54 -18.13 -59.80
C PRO A 555 35.18 -19.38 -60.65
N THR A 556 34.42 -19.11 -61.71
CA THR A 556 34.17 -20.16 -62.75
C THR A 556 35.47 -20.58 -63.37
N SER A 557 36.05 -21.61 -62.85
CA SER A 557 37.18 -22.26 -63.51
C SER A 557 36.65 -23.00 -64.75
N ILE A 558 36.81 -22.43 -65.92
CA ILE A 558 36.67 -23.10 -67.22
C ILE A 558 37.96 -23.89 -67.41
N SER A 559 37.88 -25.19 -67.28
CA SER A 559 38.89 -26.12 -67.87
C SER A 559 38.19 -26.94 -68.90
N PRO A 560 38.79 -27.00 -70.13
CA PRO A 560 38.24 -27.82 -71.22
C PRO A 560 38.81 -29.23 -71.16
N GLY A 561 37.96 -30.21 -71.25
CA GLY A 561 38.23 -31.57 -71.67
C GLY A 561 38.41 -32.66 -70.62
N ASP A 562 37.44 -33.52 -70.45
CA ASP A 562 37.45 -34.94 -70.82
C ASP A 562 36.24 -35.72 -70.22
N GLU A 563 35.68 -36.48 -71.07
CA GLU A 563 34.81 -37.70 -70.97
C GLU A 563 34.13 -38.14 -69.63
N GLN A 564 32.85 -38.27 -69.78
CA GLN A 564 31.93 -39.25 -69.26
C GLN A 564 32.39 -40.19 -68.12
N VAL A 565 31.94 -39.97 -66.90
CA VAL A 565 31.51 -41.04 -65.98
C VAL A 565 30.26 -40.47 -65.26
N THR A 566 29.16 -41.12 -65.47
CA THR A 566 27.92 -40.91 -64.71
C THR A 566 28.08 -41.42 -63.32
N PRO A 567 28.07 -40.54 -62.25
CA PRO A 567 27.76 -41.00 -60.89
C PRO A 567 26.29 -40.88 -60.72
N THR A 568 25.66 -41.98 -60.34
CA THR A 568 24.30 -42.00 -59.75
C THR A 568 24.26 -41.02 -58.61
N ALA A 569 23.48 -39.93 -58.75
CA ALA A 569 23.20 -38.99 -57.67
C ALA A 569 22.39 -39.71 -56.59
N VAL A 570 23.06 -40.06 -55.51
CA VAL A 570 22.37 -40.31 -54.26
C VAL A 570 21.83 -38.94 -53.79
N GLU A 571 20.54 -38.74 -53.94
CA GLU A 571 19.78 -37.61 -53.41
C GLU A 571 19.90 -37.67 -51.88
N GLN A 572 20.93 -37.01 -51.33
CA GLN A 572 21.02 -36.73 -49.93
C GLN A 572 19.87 -35.77 -49.67
N THR A 573 18.78 -36.26 -49.08
CA THR A 573 17.77 -35.47 -48.41
C THR A 573 18.49 -34.57 -47.41
N ALA A 574 18.78 -33.34 -47.79
CA ALA A 574 19.27 -32.33 -46.87
C ALA A 574 18.23 -32.16 -45.75
N THR A 575 18.61 -32.52 -44.57
CA THR A 575 17.83 -32.15 -43.36
C THR A 575 17.68 -30.65 -43.43
N PRO A 576 16.45 -30.09 -43.37
CA PRO A 576 16.26 -28.65 -43.45
C PRO A 576 17.05 -27.99 -42.32
N THR A 577 17.98 -27.13 -42.63
CA THR A 577 18.71 -26.31 -41.69
C THR A 577 17.67 -25.44 -40.96
N PRO A 578 17.66 -25.40 -39.62
CA PRO A 578 16.72 -24.53 -38.90
C PRO A 578 16.93 -23.08 -39.37
N PRO A 579 15.83 -22.30 -39.50
CA PRO A 579 15.91 -20.92 -39.99
C PRO A 579 16.78 -20.07 -39.07
N THR A 580 17.60 -19.19 -39.69
CA THR A 580 18.43 -18.27 -38.90
C THR A 580 17.66 -17.01 -38.56
N VAL A 581 18.07 -16.31 -37.48
CA VAL A 581 17.51 -15.00 -37.10
C VAL A 581 17.55 -14.01 -38.27
N ALA A 582 18.65 -14.01 -39.05
CA ALA A 582 18.81 -13.15 -40.20
C ALA A 582 17.80 -13.42 -41.32
N ASP A 583 17.57 -14.72 -41.67
CA ASP A 583 16.64 -15.12 -42.71
C ASP A 583 15.19 -14.80 -42.36
N GLU A 584 14.82 -14.98 -41.07
CA GLU A 584 13.46 -14.69 -40.62
C GLU A 584 13.18 -13.18 -40.49
N LEU A 585 14.13 -12.40 -39.99
CA LEU A 585 14.01 -10.93 -39.93
C LEU A 585 13.87 -10.27 -41.30
N GLN A 586 14.55 -10.80 -42.34
CA GLN A 586 14.41 -10.25 -43.69
C GLN A 586 13.03 -10.43 -44.32
N ARG A 587 12.21 -11.32 -43.74
CA ARG A 587 10.88 -11.69 -44.25
C ARG A 587 9.78 -11.34 -43.29
N ALA A 588 10.12 -10.76 -42.16
CA ALA A 588 9.17 -10.46 -41.09
C ALA A 588 8.22 -9.34 -41.49
N ASP A 589 6.94 -9.57 -41.35
CA ASP A 589 5.88 -8.54 -41.34
C ASP A 589 5.65 -8.01 -39.93
N TRP A 590 5.91 -8.84 -38.91
CA TRP A 590 5.78 -8.52 -37.51
C TRP A 590 7.02 -8.94 -36.72
N VAL A 591 7.54 -8.03 -35.90
CA VAL A 591 8.61 -8.30 -34.94
C VAL A 591 8.12 -8.01 -33.55
N ILE A 592 8.01 -9.01 -32.69
CA ILE A 592 7.47 -8.88 -31.34
C ILE A 592 8.59 -9.18 -30.33
N PHE A 593 8.82 -8.25 -29.40
CA PHE A 593 9.75 -8.40 -28.30
C PHE A 593 8.99 -8.61 -26.99
N ALA A 594 9.19 -9.77 -26.37
CA ALA A 594 8.72 -10.07 -25.01
C ALA A 594 9.86 -9.77 -24.03
N MET A 595 9.86 -8.58 -23.43
CA MET A 595 10.96 -8.11 -22.58
C MET A 595 10.60 -8.12 -21.10
N LEU A 596 11.62 -8.35 -20.27
CA LEU A 596 11.58 -8.21 -18.81
C LEU A 596 12.39 -6.96 -18.39
N ASN A 597 12.38 -6.65 -17.08
CA ASN A 597 13.18 -5.55 -16.55
C ASN A 597 14.69 -5.77 -16.84
N PRO A 598 15.37 -4.87 -17.53
CA PRO A 598 16.79 -5.00 -17.84
C PRO A 598 17.69 -5.00 -16.60
N ASN A 599 17.24 -4.53 -15.46
CA ASN A 599 18.05 -4.42 -14.24
C ASN A 599 17.90 -5.59 -13.28
N ASP A 600 17.02 -6.54 -13.55
CA ASP A 600 16.81 -7.74 -12.72
C ASP A 600 17.80 -8.86 -13.14
N GLY A 601 18.97 -8.87 -12.51
CA GLY A 601 20.01 -9.88 -12.76
C GLY A 601 20.81 -9.64 -14.06
N PRO A 602 21.52 -10.63 -14.60
CA PRO A 602 22.24 -10.50 -15.86
C PRO A 602 21.24 -10.34 -17.00
N SER A 603 20.98 -9.10 -17.34
CA SER A 603 19.93 -8.70 -18.28
C SER A 603 20.31 -8.99 -19.70
N GLN A 604 19.37 -9.57 -20.43
CA GLN A 604 19.41 -9.67 -21.89
C GLN A 604 18.49 -8.65 -22.57
N SER A 605 17.63 -7.96 -21.80
CA SER A 605 16.62 -7.03 -22.37
C SER A 605 17.23 -5.77 -22.97
N ASP A 606 18.47 -5.41 -22.65
CA ASP A 606 19.20 -4.33 -23.33
C ASP A 606 19.44 -4.63 -24.83
N VAL A 607 19.35 -5.86 -25.25
CA VAL A 607 19.45 -6.24 -26.66
C VAL A 607 18.36 -5.60 -27.53
N VAL A 608 17.17 -5.33 -26.94
CA VAL A 608 16.08 -4.61 -27.62
C VAL A 608 16.53 -3.21 -28.00
N LYS A 609 17.15 -2.47 -27.05
CA LYS A 609 17.67 -1.12 -27.28
C LYS A 609 18.76 -1.12 -28.37
N ARG A 610 19.66 -2.11 -28.30
CA ARG A 610 20.70 -2.29 -29.31
C ARG A 610 20.10 -2.60 -30.68
N PHE A 611 19.13 -3.51 -30.78
CA PHE A 611 18.43 -3.83 -32.03
C PHE A 611 17.78 -2.57 -32.62
N LEU A 612 17.03 -1.81 -31.83
CA LEU A 612 16.39 -0.58 -32.27
C LEU A 612 17.40 0.51 -32.70
N ALA A 613 18.61 0.52 -32.13
CA ALA A 613 19.67 1.46 -32.49
C ALA A 613 20.46 1.03 -33.73
N GLU A 614 20.85 -0.22 -33.83
CA GLU A 614 21.81 -0.75 -34.78
C GLU A 614 21.16 -1.28 -36.07
N ARG A 615 19.88 -1.68 -36.02
CA ARG A 615 19.18 -2.36 -37.11
C ARG A 615 18.04 -1.55 -37.70
N ALA A 616 18.29 -0.27 -37.97
CA ALA A 616 17.34 0.60 -38.66
C ALA A 616 16.87 0.04 -40.02
N ASP A 617 17.71 -0.78 -40.65
CA ASP A 617 17.39 -1.50 -41.89
C ASP A 617 16.26 -2.54 -41.73
N ALA A 618 16.20 -3.20 -40.58
CA ALA A 618 15.18 -4.18 -40.24
C ALA A 618 13.89 -3.58 -39.66
N LEU A 619 13.81 -2.24 -39.53
CA LEU A 619 12.65 -1.52 -38.95
C LEU A 619 11.78 -0.82 -40.01
N GLN A 620 12.16 -0.89 -41.32
CA GLN A 620 11.48 -0.08 -42.37
C GLN A 620 10.15 -0.67 -42.83
N ASP A 621 10.03 -1.99 -42.81
CA ASP A 621 8.86 -2.70 -43.33
C ASP A 621 7.99 -3.39 -42.27
N PRO A 622 8.54 -4.05 -41.22
CA PRO A 622 7.71 -4.80 -40.27
C PRO A 622 7.05 -3.90 -39.19
N HIS A 623 5.91 -4.35 -38.71
CA HIS A 623 5.33 -3.82 -37.48
C HIS A 623 6.15 -4.29 -36.27
N VAL A 624 6.77 -3.34 -35.57
CA VAL A 624 7.60 -3.63 -34.40
C VAL A 624 6.80 -3.41 -33.10
N ILE A 625 6.60 -4.47 -32.34
CA ILE A 625 5.83 -4.48 -31.12
C ILE A 625 6.73 -4.80 -29.92
N VAL A 626 6.59 -4.08 -28.83
CA VAL A 626 7.17 -4.44 -27.54
C VAL A 626 6.06 -4.81 -26.57
N MET A 627 6.21 -5.96 -25.93
CA MET A 627 5.41 -6.41 -24.79
C MET A 627 6.32 -6.51 -23.57
N ALA A 628 6.23 -5.54 -22.66
CA ALA A 628 6.96 -5.55 -21.41
C ALA A 628 6.14 -6.28 -20.32
N TYR A 629 6.74 -7.33 -19.76
CA TYR A 629 6.12 -8.14 -18.72
C TYR A 629 6.55 -7.76 -17.31
N ASP A 630 7.26 -6.65 -17.17
CA ASP A 630 7.63 -6.04 -15.89
C ASP A 630 7.27 -4.55 -15.91
N VAL A 631 8.24 -3.66 -15.76
CA VAL A 631 8.03 -2.23 -15.58
C VAL A 631 7.78 -1.47 -16.90
N PRO A 632 7.04 -0.34 -16.88
CA PRO A 632 6.67 0.40 -18.08
C PRO A 632 7.75 1.37 -18.60
N TYR A 633 8.80 1.64 -17.84
CA TYR A 633 9.74 2.75 -18.04
C TYR A 633 11.12 2.31 -18.54
N CYS A 634 11.22 1.15 -19.21
CA CYS A 634 12.51 0.63 -19.71
C CYS A 634 13.01 1.32 -20.96
N LEU A 635 12.13 1.80 -21.83
CA LEU A 635 12.46 2.41 -23.11
C LEU A 635 12.34 3.95 -23.05
N ASP A 636 13.21 4.65 -23.74
CA ASP A 636 13.15 6.09 -23.90
C ASP A 636 12.27 6.54 -25.10
N ALA A 637 12.06 7.85 -25.26
CA ALA A 637 11.21 8.39 -26.32
C ALA A 637 11.77 8.07 -27.73
N THR A 638 13.08 7.98 -27.88
CA THR A 638 13.72 7.66 -29.18
C THR A 638 13.47 6.21 -29.56
N GLU A 639 13.54 5.30 -28.59
CA GLU A 639 13.28 3.88 -28.79
C GLU A 639 11.80 3.64 -29.07
N ILE A 640 10.91 4.24 -28.26
CA ILE A 640 9.45 4.12 -28.41
C ILE A 640 8.98 4.69 -29.76
N SER A 641 9.58 5.77 -30.27
CA SER A 641 9.21 6.34 -31.58
C SER A 641 9.44 5.41 -32.79
N LYS A 642 10.17 4.33 -32.60
CA LYS A 642 10.43 3.29 -33.63
C LYS A 642 9.47 2.10 -33.56
N LEU A 643 8.56 2.09 -32.57
CA LEU A 643 7.63 1.00 -32.34
C LEU A 643 6.28 1.30 -32.99
N SER A 644 5.65 0.28 -33.55
CA SER A 644 4.26 0.32 -33.97
C SER A 644 3.30 0.27 -32.79
N ALA A 645 3.67 -0.48 -31.72
CA ALA A 645 2.95 -0.44 -30.45
C ALA A 645 3.85 -0.89 -29.26
N TYR A 646 3.58 -0.33 -28.09
CA TYR A 646 4.23 -0.66 -26.85
C TYR A 646 3.18 -1.00 -25.79
N TYR A 647 3.10 -2.29 -25.43
CA TYR A 647 2.22 -2.82 -24.39
C TYR A 647 3.00 -3.13 -23.14
N VAL A 648 2.35 -2.96 -22.00
CA VAL A 648 2.88 -3.38 -20.68
C VAL A 648 1.86 -4.24 -19.96
N ALA A 649 2.31 -5.36 -19.44
CA ALA A 649 1.48 -6.30 -18.69
C ALA A 649 1.82 -6.33 -17.19
N TYR A 650 2.95 -5.76 -16.76
CA TYR A 650 3.44 -5.68 -15.37
C TYR A 650 3.65 -7.02 -14.66
N SER A 651 3.46 -8.13 -15.35
CA SER A 651 3.65 -9.47 -14.80
C SER A 651 3.95 -10.46 -15.94
N HIS A 652 4.89 -11.36 -15.67
CA HIS A 652 5.29 -12.39 -16.63
C HIS A 652 4.48 -13.70 -16.52
N LEU A 653 3.44 -13.73 -15.70
CA LEU A 653 2.58 -14.90 -15.53
C LEU A 653 1.81 -15.21 -16.80
N THR A 654 1.49 -16.50 -17.00
CA THR A 654 0.79 -17.00 -18.21
C THR A 654 -0.52 -16.24 -18.49
N SER A 655 -1.30 -15.87 -17.48
CA SER A 655 -2.54 -15.07 -17.66
C SER A 655 -2.25 -13.71 -18.27
N PHE A 656 -1.13 -13.08 -17.95
CA PHE A 656 -0.72 -11.78 -18.49
C PHE A 656 -0.15 -11.89 -19.91
N VAL A 657 0.58 -12.96 -20.19
CA VAL A 657 0.99 -13.30 -21.58
C VAL A 657 -0.24 -13.50 -22.46
N LYS A 658 -1.24 -14.25 -22.00
CA LYS A 658 -2.49 -14.44 -22.73
C LYS A 658 -3.26 -13.14 -22.92
N ALA A 659 -3.34 -12.30 -21.89
CA ALA A 659 -4.04 -11.02 -21.97
C ALA A 659 -3.37 -10.07 -22.97
N SER A 660 -2.01 -9.97 -22.97
CA SER A 660 -1.28 -9.09 -23.88
C SER A 660 -1.42 -9.53 -25.35
N VAL A 661 -1.39 -10.84 -25.62
CA VAL A 661 -1.64 -11.38 -26.96
C VAL A 661 -3.07 -11.08 -27.42
N ARG A 662 -4.09 -11.29 -26.56
CA ARG A 662 -5.49 -10.98 -26.90
C ARG A 662 -5.72 -9.49 -27.14
N ALA A 663 -5.04 -8.61 -26.39
CA ALA A 663 -5.04 -7.18 -26.61
C ALA A 663 -4.42 -6.81 -27.97
N LEU A 664 -3.28 -7.41 -28.37
CA LEU A 664 -2.67 -7.22 -29.67
C LEU A 664 -3.60 -7.66 -30.80
N PHE A 665 -4.33 -8.75 -30.62
CA PHE A 665 -5.31 -9.23 -31.62
C PHE A 665 -6.66 -8.51 -31.56
N GLY A 666 -6.77 -7.46 -30.76
CA GLY A 666 -7.95 -6.57 -30.75
C GLY A 666 -9.21 -7.17 -30.10
N GLU A 667 -9.09 -8.24 -29.28
CA GLU A 667 -10.27 -8.78 -28.58
C GLU A 667 -10.85 -7.81 -27.56
N PHE A 668 -10.01 -6.94 -26.99
CA PHE A 668 -10.43 -5.86 -26.12
C PHE A 668 -9.43 -4.69 -26.18
N ALA A 669 -9.92 -3.49 -25.90
CA ALA A 669 -9.07 -2.32 -25.75
C ALA A 669 -8.41 -2.33 -24.35
N PRO A 670 -7.07 -2.19 -24.24
CA PRO A 670 -6.39 -2.07 -22.97
C PRO A 670 -6.92 -0.93 -22.11
N GLN A 671 -7.28 -1.21 -20.87
CA GLN A 671 -7.85 -0.23 -19.92
C GLN A 671 -6.85 0.18 -18.83
N GLY A 672 -5.83 -0.62 -18.59
CA GLY A 672 -4.80 -0.33 -17.59
C GLY A 672 -4.11 1.00 -17.84
N LYS A 673 -3.68 1.66 -16.76
CA LYS A 673 -2.93 2.91 -16.79
C LYS A 673 -1.66 2.77 -15.95
N PRO A 674 -0.53 3.38 -16.35
CA PRO A 674 0.69 3.27 -15.56
C PRO A 674 0.50 3.83 -14.15
N PRO A 675 0.81 3.06 -13.11
CA PRO A 675 0.75 3.57 -11.74
C PRO A 675 2.02 4.31 -11.33
N VAL A 676 2.94 4.54 -12.27
CA VAL A 676 4.20 5.26 -12.11
C VAL A 676 4.43 6.19 -13.29
N SER A 677 5.27 7.21 -13.12
CA SER A 677 5.67 8.07 -14.23
C SER A 677 6.47 7.31 -15.29
N VAL A 678 6.20 7.59 -16.57
CA VAL A 678 6.87 6.97 -17.73
C VAL A 678 7.46 8.07 -18.62
N GLY A 679 8.73 8.36 -18.42
CA GLY A 679 9.41 9.48 -19.12
C GLY A 679 9.46 9.32 -20.63
N GLY A 680 9.52 8.09 -21.13
CA GLY A 680 9.57 7.79 -22.57
C GLY A 680 8.35 8.22 -23.38
N ILE A 681 7.20 8.41 -22.71
CA ILE A 681 5.94 8.89 -23.33
C ILE A 681 5.45 10.20 -22.69
N ASN A 682 6.28 10.87 -21.91
CA ASN A 682 5.94 12.07 -21.15
C ASN A 682 4.70 11.91 -20.23
N TYR A 683 4.48 10.70 -19.72
CA TYR A 683 3.45 10.43 -18.75
C TYR A 683 3.99 10.76 -17.35
N ASP A 684 3.52 11.87 -16.79
CA ASP A 684 3.84 12.31 -15.43
C ASP A 684 2.70 11.96 -14.48
N LEU A 685 2.97 11.05 -13.55
CA LEU A 685 1.94 10.52 -12.65
C LEU A 685 1.28 11.60 -11.79
N LEU A 686 2.05 12.59 -11.33
CA LEU A 686 1.50 13.66 -10.50
C LEU A 686 0.48 14.50 -11.28
N THR A 687 0.75 14.76 -12.56
CA THR A 687 -0.20 15.43 -13.46
C THR A 687 -1.42 14.54 -13.70
N GLN A 688 -1.21 13.23 -13.92
CA GLN A 688 -2.31 12.31 -14.22
C GLN A 688 -3.26 12.07 -13.04
N THR A 689 -2.77 12.19 -11.82
CA THR A 689 -3.58 12.09 -10.58
C THR A 689 -4.12 13.43 -10.10
N SER A 690 -3.82 14.53 -10.79
CA SER A 690 -4.45 15.84 -10.56
C SER A 690 -5.88 15.89 -11.13
N PRO A 691 -6.73 16.81 -10.66
CA PRO A 691 -8.10 16.93 -11.15
C PRO A 691 -8.19 17.07 -12.67
N ASP A 692 -9.06 16.29 -13.33
CA ASP A 692 -9.32 16.40 -14.78
C ASP A 692 -9.92 17.77 -15.10
N PRO A 693 -9.25 18.61 -15.92
CA PRO A 693 -9.73 19.97 -16.22
C PRO A 693 -11.05 20.02 -16.98
N GLU A 694 -11.45 18.93 -17.61
CA GLU A 694 -12.70 18.89 -18.40
C GLU A 694 -13.93 18.53 -17.56
N GLN A 695 -13.74 18.08 -16.30
CA GLN A 695 -14.85 17.69 -15.42
C GLN A 695 -15.68 18.89 -14.97
N THR A 696 -16.94 18.62 -14.70
CA THR A 696 -17.83 19.53 -13.96
C THR A 696 -17.95 19.03 -12.53
N ILE A 697 -17.61 19.90 -11.56
CA ILE A 697 -17.67 19.57 -10.13
C ILE A 697 -19.07 19.94 -9.61
N PRO A 698 -19.96 18.97 -9.38
CA PRO A 698 -21.27 19.26 -8.80
C PRO A 698 -21.12 19.64 -7.33
N VAL A 699 -21.97 20.54 -6.85
CA VAL A 699 -21.99 20.94 -5.43
C VAL A 699 -23.39 20.73 -4.87
N THR A 700 -23.45 20.04 -3.75
CA THR A 700 -24.64 19.91 -2.92
C THR A 700 -24.54 20.83 -1.73
N TYR A 701 -25.68 21.16 -1.11
CA TYR A 701 -25.70 22.01 0.08
C TYR A 701 -26.65 21.44 1.15
N SER A 702 -26.37 21.77 2.39
CA SER A 702 -27.30 21.60 3.52
C SER A 702 -27.31 22.87 4.36
N VAL A 703 -28.40 23.11 5.08
CA VAL A 703 -28.59 24.30 5.88
C VAL A 703 -28.63 23.90 7.35
N ILE A 704 -27.77 24.52 8.15
CA ILE A 704 -27.75 24.35 9.60
C ILE A 704 -28.28 25.63 10.23
N LYS A 705 -29.41 25.56 10.94
CA LYS A 705 -29.98 26.69 11.66
C LYS A 705 -29.25 26.94 12.99
N PRO A 706 -29.18 28.20 13.49
CA PRO A 706 -28.49 28.51 14.74
C PRO A 706 -28.98 27.72 15.96
N THR A 707 -30.14 27.08 15.88
CA THR A 707 -30.76 26.25 16.93
C THR A 707 -30.27 24.80 16.93
N GLY A 708 -29.36 24.40 16.01
CA GLY A 708 -28.77 23.07 15.96
C GLY A 708 -29.63 21.97 15.33
N GLU A 709 -30.70 22.31 14.63
CA GLU A 709 -31.51 21.38 13.82
C GLU A 709 -31.05 21.44 12.36
N GLU A 710 -30.54 20.31 11.83
CA GLU A 710 -30.31 20.13 10.40
C GLU A 710 -31.64 19.88 9.68
N GLU A 711 -32.10 20.83 8.88
CA GLU A 711 -33.15 20.56 7.91
C GLU A 711 -32.56 19.76 6.76
N GLY A 712 -32.88 18.46 6.71
CA GLY A 712 -32.39 17.56 5.69
C GLY A 712 -32.82 17.96 4.27
N THR A 713 -31.86 17.96 3.37
CA THR A 713 -32.07 18.05 1.91
C THR A 713 -32.98 16.92 1.43
N PRO A 714 -33.91 17.14 0.50
CA PRO A 714 -34.59 16.04 -0.19
C PRO A 714 -33.54 15.27 -1.00
N THR A 715 -33.30 14.05 -0.59
CA THR A 715 -32.46 13.08 -1.33
C THR A 715 -33.16 12.77 -2.66
N PRO A 716 -32.47 12.88 -3.82
CA PRO A 716 -32.99 12.31 -5.04
C PRO A 716 -33.08 10.79 -4.82
N SER A 717 -34.25 10.21 -5.00
CA SER A 717 -34.46 8.77 -4.92
C SER A 717 -33.57 8.10 -5.96
N GLN A 718 -32.54 7.39 -5.54
CA GLN A 718 -31.87 6.42 -6.37
C GLN A 718 -32.82 5.21 -6.52
N GLU A 719 -33.50 5.15 -7.63
CA GLU A 719 -34.01 3.87 -8.12
C GLU A 719 -32.82 3.02 -8.52
N GLN A 720 -32.59 1.99 -7.74
CA GLN A 720 -31.71 0.88 -8.11
C GLN A 720 -32.31 0.19 -9.35
N ALA A 721 -31.78 0.50 -10.51
CA ALA A 721 -32.03 -0.28 -11.72
C ALA A 721 -31.12 -1.51 -11.69
N THR A 722 -31.66 -2.64 -11.26
CA THR A 722 -31.16 -3.96 -11.62
C THR A 722 -31.42 -4.17 -13.10
N VAL A 723 -30.37 -4.16 -13.91
CA VAL A 723 -30.45 -4.44 -15.34
C VAL A 723 -30.23 -5.95 -15.53
N GLU A 724 -31.30 -6.69 -15.85
CA GLU A 724 -31.21 -7.92 -16.61
C GLU A 724 -31.19 -7.60 -18.12
N PRO A 725 -30.42 -8.30 -18.94
CA PRO A 725 -30.31 -8.00 -20.36
C PRO A 725 -31.32 -8.81 -21.17
N THR A 726 -32.32 -8.15 -21.79
CA THR A 726 -32.99 -8.69 -22.98
C THR A 726 -33.53 -7.58 -23.87
N GLY A 727 -33.03 -7.54 -25.12
CA GLY A 727 -33.80 -7.44 -26.34
C GLY A 727 -34.30 -6.08 -26.83
N GLU A 728 -33.75 -5.69 -27.99
CA GLU A 728 -34.36 -4.98 -29.12
C GLU A 728 -34.84 -3.52 -28.97
N ALA A 729 -34.24 -2.67 -29.75
CA ALA A 729 -34.53 -1.27 -29.95
C ALA A 729 -35.76 -1.03 -30.84
N GLN A 730 -36.60 -0.08 -30.45
CA GLN A 730 -37.39 0.75 -31.39
C GLN A 730 -37.50 2.18 -30.87
N PRO A 731 -37.43 3.20 -31.74
CA PRO A 731 -37.44 4.61 -31.35
C PRO A 731 -38.85 5.19 -31.34
N THR A 732 -39.24 5.93 -30.32
CA THR A 732 -40.30 6.96 -30.44
C THR A 732 -40.41 7.85 -29.22
N ALA A 733 -40.58 9.16 -29.50
CA ALA A 733 -41.26 10.19 -28.74
C ALA A 733 -40.45 10.97 -27.69
N GLU A 734 -40.23 12.24 -27.98
CA GLU A 734 -39.93 13.33 -27.07
C GLU A 734 -40.95 13.39 -25.91
N PRO A 735 -40.55 13.58 -24.68
CA PRO A 735 -41.44 14.09 -23.66
C PRO A 735 -41.15 15.57 -23.38
N THR A 736 -42.03 16.41 -23.80
CA THR A 736 -42.27 17.71 -23.15
C THR A 736 -42.77 17.48 -21.74
N GLY A 737 -41.84 17.45 -20.75
CA GLY A 737 -42.15 17.41 -19.35
C GLY A 737 -41.93 18.81 -18.74
N GLU A 738 -43.01 19.42 -18.26
CA GLU A 738 -42.97 20.59 -17.39
C GLU A 738 -42.08 20.32 -16.20
N VAL A 739 -41.08 21.17 -16.01
CA VAL A 739 -40.19 21.19 -14.80
C VAL A 739 -41.05 21.61 -13.62
N GLN A 740 -41.36 20.68 -12.72
CA GLN A 740 -41.95 21.01 -11.41
C GLN A 740 -40.92 21.78 -10.57
N PRO A 741 -41.30 22.92 -9.95
CA PRO A 741 -40.41 23.69 -9.12
C PRO A 741 -40.06 22.87 -7.86
N THR A 742 -38.77 22.77 -7.60
CA THR A 742 -38.18 22.20 -6.37
C THR A 742 -38.71 22.96 -5.15
N PRO A 743 -38.95 22.31 -3.98
CA PRO A 743 -39.44 22.97 -2.79
C PRO A 743 -38.47 24.09 -2.36
N GLU A 744 -39.04 25.29 -2.10
CA GLU A 744 -38.32 26.47 -1.63
C GLU A 744 -37.65 26.18 -0.27
N ALA A 745 -36.32 26.11 -0.26
CA ALA A 745 -35.57 26.09 0.98
C ALA A 745 -35.66 27.49 1.65
N ARG A 746 -36.05 27.55 2.92
CA ARG A 746 -36.06 28.83 3.68
C ARG A 746 -34.64 29.04 4.25
N LEU A 747 -33.93 29.99 3.63
CA LEU A 747 -32.62 30.44 4.09
C LEU A 747 -32.74 31.81 4.71
N GLU A 748 -32.26 31.95 5.94
CA GLU A 748 -32.31 33.22 6.67
C GLU A 748 -30.89 33.74 6.92
N LYS A 749 -30.79 35.05 7.14
CA LYS A 749 -29.54 35.64 7.58
C LYS A 749 -29.16 35.06 8.96
N GLY A 750 -27.97 34.50 9.08
CA GLY A 750 -27.44 33.80 10.25
C GLY A 750 -27.41 32.29 10.11
N ASP A 751 -28.08 31.72 9.07
CA ASP A 751 -27.99 30.30 8.77
C ASP A 751 -26.59 29.95 8.27
N GLN A 752 -26.12 28.72 8.59
CA GLN A 752 -24.87 28.19 8.07
C GLN A 752 -25.14 27.27 6.85
N LEU A 753 -24.60 27.65 5.71
CA LEU A 753 -24.64 26.86 4.49
C LEU A 753 -23.43 25.93 4.46
N ARG A 754 -23.66 24.63 4.60
CA ARG A 754 -22.63 23.60 4.38
C ARG A 754 -22.67 23.17 2.93
N LEU A 755 -21.54 23.28 2.25
CA LEU A 755 -21.35 22.92 0.85
C LEU A 755 -20.50 21.68 0.75
N ARG A 756 -20.85 20.77 -0.15
CA ARG A 756 -20.11 19.55 -0.41
C ARG A 756 -19.99 19.33 -1.91
N THR A 757 -18.78 19.12 -2.41
CA THR A 757 -18.57 18.74 -3.82
C THR A 757 -19.03 17.30 -4.07
N GLY A 758 -19.34 16.97 -5.31
CA GLY A 758 -19.31 15.59 -5.75
C GLY A 758 -17.87 15.05 -5.76
N ALA A 759 -17.74 13.79 -6.13
CA ALA A 759 -16.42 13.20 -6.31
C ALA A 759 -15.66 13.93 -7.41
N ILE A 760 -14.47 14.43 -7.10
CA ILE A 760 -13.55 15.02 -8.05
C ILE A 760 -12.68 13.88 -8.58
N VAL A 761 -12.60 13.76 -9.89
CA VAL A 761 -11.83 12.70 -10.54
C VAL A 761 -10.58 13.25 -11.22
N ASP A 762 -9.60 12.39 -11.38
CA ASP A 762 -8.34 12.67 -12.07
C ASP A 762 -8.44 12.35 -13.59
N HIS A 763 -7.35 12.55 -14.33
CA HIS A 763 -7.27 12.24 -15.76
C HIS A 763 -7.42 10.73 -16.08
N ASN A 764 -7.32 9.84 -15.07
CA ASN A 764 -7.57 8.42 -15.23
C ASN A 764 -9.03 8.04 -14.90
N GLY A 765 -9.88 9.03 -14.53
CA GLY A 765 -11.25 8.82 -14.11
C GLY A 765 -11.39 8.28 -12.67
N GLN A 766 -10.32 8.31 -11.88
CA GLN A 766 -10.29 7.89 -10.50
C GLN A 766 -10.45 9.08 -9.55
N ILE A 767 -10.85 8.83 -8.30
CA ILE A 767 -10.92 9.91 -7.30
C ILE A 767 -9.53 10.53 -7.09
N VAL A 768 -9.49 11.85 -7.00
CA VAL A 768 -8.24 12.55 -6.70
C VAL A 768 -7.72 12.21 -5.29
N PRO A 769 -6.41 12.29 -5.05
CA PRO A 769 -5.80 12.05 -3.74
C PRO A 769 -6.42 12.91 -2.62
N ASP A 770 -6.48 12.35 -1.40
CA ASP A 770 -6.86 13.11 -0.21
C ASP A 770 -5.87 14.27 0.01
N GLY A 771 -6.40 15.43 0.38
CA GLY A 771 -5.59 16.64 0.55
C GLY A 771 -5.52 17.52 -0.69
N THR A 772 -6.10 17.12 -1.84
CA THR A 772 -6.20 17.97 -3.04
C THR A 772 -6.95 19.25 -2.70
N PRO A 773 -6.36 20.46 -2.92
CA PRO A 773 -6.98 21.71 -2.56
C PRO A 773 -8.15 22.07 -3.49
N VAL A 774 -9.26 22.42 -2.89
CA VAL A 774 -10.47 22.87 -3.57
C VAL A 774 -10.85 24.25 -3.06
N ARG A 775 -10.92 25.23 -3.94
CA ARG A 775 -11.28 26.60 -3.63
C ARG A 775 -12.76 26.81 -3.85
N PHE A 776 -13.50 27.14 -2.80
CA PHE A 776 -14.86 27.64 -2.84
C PHE A 776 -14.81 29.16 -2.93
N VAL A 777 -15.49 29.76 -3.88
CA VAL A 777 -15.55 31.20 -4.08
C VAL A 777 -17.00 31.67 -3.99
N PHE A 778 -17.23 32.60 -3.09
CA PHE A 778 -18.53 33.21 -2.75
C PHE A 778 -18.55 34.62 -3.31
N ASN A 779 -19.34 34.85 -4.33
CA ASN A 779 -19.44 36.15 -4.98
C ASN A 779 -20.83 36.75 -4.74
N TYR A 780 -20.86 37.98 -4.21
CA TYR A 780 -22.05 38.82 -4.03
C TYR A 780 -22.05 39.91 -5.15
N PRO A 781 -22.63 39.66 -6.33
CA PRO A 781 -22.49 40.54 -7.49
C PRO A 781 -23.04 41.94 -7.26
N GLN A 782 -24.08 42.07 -6.42
CA GLN A 782 -24.73 43.33 -6.13
C GLN A 782 -23.89 44.27 -5.26
N GLU A 783 -22.98 43.68 -4.47
CA GLU A 783 -22.09 44.42 -3.57
C GLU A 783 -20.65 44.51 -4.09
N GLY A 784 -20.33 43.76 -5.18
CA GLY A 784 -19.00 43.66 -5.72
C GLY A 784 -18.01 42.96 -4.74
N LEU A 785 -18.52 42.12 -3.85
CA LEU A 785 -17.73 41.43 -2.84
C LEU A 785 -17.49 39.97 -3.25
N GLU A 786 -16.23 39.54 -3.20
CA GLU A 786 -15.82 38.16 -3.39
C GLU A 786 -15.04 37.67 -2.18
N GLN A 787 -15.42 36.51 -1.65
CA GLN A 787 -14.73 35.80 -0.57
C GLN A 787 -14.32 34.41 -1.10
N SER A 788 -13.23 33.84 -0.60
CA SER A 788 -12.84 32.49 -0.95
C SER A 788 -12.38 31.71 0.27
N MET A 789 -12.65 30.40 0.23
CA MET A 789 -12.21 29.42 1.23
C MET A 789 -11.56 28.24 0.51
N VAL A 790 -10.43 27.75 1.03
CA VAL A 790 -9.79 26.54 0.51
C VAL A 790 -10.10 25.40 1.47
N ALA A 791 -10.69 24.34 0.95
CA ALA A 791 -10.86 23.06 1.63
C ALA A 791 -10.02 22.00 0.94
N THR A 792 -9.80 20.87 1.59
CA THR A 792 -9.08 19.73 1.01
C THR A 792 -10.01 18.54 0.85
N THR A 793 -9.74 17.73 -0.18
CA THR A 793 -10.51 16.51 -0.44
C THR A 793 -10.30 15.44 0.62
N ARG A 794 -11.35 14.63 0.84
CA ARG A 794 -11.30 13.33 1.51
C ARG A 794 -12.20 12.37 0.75
N GLY A 795 -11.64 11.26 0.27
CA GLY A 795 -12.36 10.36 -0.64
C GLY A 795 -12.84 11.07 -1.90
N GLY A 796 -12.02 11.97 -2.45
CA GLY A 796 -12.34 12.77 -3.65
C GLY A 796 -13.36 13.90 -3.43
N VAL A 797 -13.86 14.14 -2.21
CA VAL A 797 -14.91 15.13 -1.88
C VAL A 797 -14.34 16.22 -0.98
N ALA A 798 -14.67 17.49 -1.24
CA ALA A 798 -14.32 18.62 -0.38
C ALA A 798 -15.57 19.26 0.23
N GLU A 799 -15.46 19.73 1.48
CA GLU A 799 -16.55 20.38 2.23
C GLU A 799 -16.12 21.76 2.69
N ALA A 800 -17.06 22.72 2.61
CA ALA A 800 -16.90 24.07 3.12
C ALA A 800 -18.18 24.53 3.83
N ALA A 801 -18.06 25.46 4.78
CA ALA A 801 -19.19 26.02 5.49
C ALA A 801 -19.16 27.55 5.44
N LEU A 802 -20.26 28.18 5.04
CA LEU A 802 -20.42 29.62 4.96
C LEU A 802 -21.59 30.07 5.84
N THR A 803 -21.37 31.04 6.72
CA THR A 803 -22.47 31.68 7.46
C THR A 803 -23.06 32.79 6.59
N LEU A 804 -24.36 32.76 6.35
CA LEU A 804 -25.07 33.75 5.56
C LEU A 804 -25.27 35.04 6.34
N ASP A 805 -24.41 36.03 6.14
CA ASP A 805 -24.47 37.32 6.85
C ASP A 805 -25.16 38.41 6.03
N ARG A 806 -25.57 38.11 4.78
CA ARG A 806 -26.09 39.10 3.80
C ARG A 806 -27.33 38.59 3.09
N THR A 807 -28.14 39.52 2.61
CA THR A 807 -29.26 39.29 1.71
C THR A 807 -28.86 39.65 0.26
N GLY A 808 -29.56 39.12 -0.72
CA GLY A 808 -29.28 39.34 -2.12
C GLY A 808 -28.81 38.06 -2.85
N ARG A 809 -28.23 38.24 -4.02
CA ARG A 809 -27.73 37.13 -4.83
C ARG A 809 -26.31 36.74 -4.39
N LEU A 810 -26.14 35.45 -4.13
CA LEU A 810 -24.88 34.81 -3.87
C LEU A 810 -24.59 33.77 -4.97
N ASP A 811 -23.49 33.95 -5.71
CA ASP A 811 -22.99 32.96 -6.64
C ASP A 811 -21.87 32.17 -5.99
N VAL A 812 -22.08 30.85 -5.83
CA VAL A 812 -21.09 29.93 -5.29
C VAL A 812 -20.37 29.28 -6.45
N SER A 813 -19.05 29.43 -6.51
CA SER A 813 -18.19 28.81 -7.51
C SER A 813 -17.19 27.87 -6.84
N VAL A 814 -16.79 26.84 -7.57
CA VAL A 814 -15.77 25.86 -7.15
C VAL A 814 -14.65 25.84 -8.18
N GLN A 815 -13.43 25.67 -7.69
CA GLN A 815 -12.21 25.52 -8.47
C GLN A 815 -11.32 24.48 -7.81
N ALA A 816 -10.80 23.53 -8.60
CA ALA A 816 -9.77 22.59 -8.18
C ALA A 816 -8.71 22.54 -9.29
N ASP A 817 -7.56 23.16 -9.09
CA ASP A 817 -6.54 23.28 -10.13
C ASP A 817 -6.14 21.90 -10.69
N PRO A 818 -6.13 21.68 -12.03
CA PRO A 818 -6.33 22.66 -13.11
C PRO A 818 -7.78 22.91 -13.55
N VAL A 819 -8.81 22.34 -12.88
CA VAL A 819 -10.21 22.56 -13.21
C VAL A 819 -10.52 24.06 -13.09
N PRO A 820 -11.03 24.70 -14.17
CA PRO A 820 -11.34 26.11 -14.10
C PRO A 820 -12.51 26.40 -13.15
N ARG A 821 -12.57 27.62 -12.67
CA ARG A 821 -13.68 28.09 -11.82
C ARG A 821 -15.03 27.90 -12.50
N GLN A 822 -15.94 27.19 -11.84
CA GLN A 822 -17.29 26.88 -12.31
C GLN A 822 -18.32 27.42 -11.32
N VAL A 823 -19.36 28.10 -11.80
CA VAL A 823 -20.50 28.51 -10.95
C VAL A 823 -21.36 27.28 -10.70
N ALA A 824 -21.33 26.80 -9.47
CA ALA A 824 -22.03 25.56 -9.08
C ALA A 824 -23.45 25.83 -8.56
N LEU A 825 -23.65 26.94 -7.81
CA LEU A 825 -24.94 27.30 -7.22
C LEU A 825 -25.17 28.80 -7.32
N GLN A 826 -26.40 29.18 -7.57
CA GLN A 826 -26.89 30.57 -7.47
C GLN A 826 -28.01 30.64 -6.44
N ILE A 827 -27.78 31.38 -5.36
CA ILE A 827 -28.69 31.50 -4.23
C ILE A 827 -29.16 32.92 -4.14
N THR A 828 -30.48 33.16 -4.10
CA THR A 828 -31.04 34.49 -3.87
C THR A 828 -31.73 34.50 -2.50
N ILE A 829 -31.19 35.25 -1.56
CA ILE A 829 -31.68 35.37 -0.18
C ILE A 829 -32.53 36.65 -0.07
N GLN A 830 -33.82 36.49 0.25
CA GLN A 830 -34.75 37.63 0.38
C GLN A 830 -34.91 38.05 1.84
N GLU A 831 -35.20 39.33 2.07
CA GLU A 831 -35.64 39.82 3.39
C GLU A 831 -36.98 39.16 3.74
N GLY A 832 -37.00 38.23 4.66
CA GLY A 832 -38.21 37.50 5.08
C GLY A 832 -38.13 35.98 4.90
N GLY A 833 -36.94 35.44 4.54
CA GLY A 833 -36.63 34.00 4.66
C GLY A 833 -37.03 33.12 3.46
N ALA A 834 -37.47 33.65 2.31
CA ALA A 834 -37.61 32.86 1.10
C ALA A 834 -36.31 32.90 0.29
N ALA A 835 -35.75 31.77 -0.10
CA ALA A 835 -34.59 31.72 -0.97
C ALA A 835 -34.89 30.92 -2.23
N THR A 836 -34.46 31.42 -3.37
CA THR A 836 -34.50 30.71 -4.64
C THR A 836 -33.09 30.20 -4.94
N ILE A 837 -32.94 28.88 -5.12
CA ILE A 837 -31.66 28.25 -5.42
C ILE A 837 -31.73 27.66 -6.83
N VAL A 838 -30.79 28.02 -7.67
CA VAL A 838 -30.69 27.52 -9.05
C VAL A 838 -29.32 26.89 -9.24
N THR A 839 -29.30 25.68 -9.72
CA THR A 839 -28.07 25.03 -10.23
C THR A 839 -27.96 25.36 -11.71
N PRO A 840 -26.96 26.13 -12.16
CA PRO A 840 -26.84 26.47 -13.57
C PRO A 840 -26.51 25.23 -14.37
N THR A 841 -27.25 24.98 -15.44
CA THR A 841 -26.87 23.94 -16.43
C THR A 841 -25.64 24.43 -17.17
N PRO A 842 -24.57 23.59 -17.28
CA PRO A 842 -23.38 23.98 -18.04
C PRO A 842 -23.78 24.29 -19.49
N SER A 843 -23.40 25.50 -19.98
CA SER A 843 -23.57 25.84 -21.37
C SER A 843 -22.63 25.00 -22.24
N PRO A 844 -23.07 24.41 -23.34
CA PRO A 844 -22.17 23.63 -24.19
C PRO A 844 -21.04 24.54 -24.68
N THR A 845 -19.81 24.08 -24.41
CA THR A 845 -18.58 24.76 -24.89
C THR A 845 -18.66 24.89 -26.43
N PRO A 846 -18.47 26.09 -27.03
CA PRO A 846 -18.46 26.22 -28.49
C PRO A 846 -17.28 25.41 -29.01
N LEU A 847 -17.56 24.56 -30.01
CA LEU A 847 -16.56 23.81 -30.76
C LEU A 847 -15.46 24.76 -31.24
N PRO A 848 -14.17 24.43 -31.06
CA PRO A 848 -13.09 25.29 -31.52
C PRO A 848 -13.15 25.44 -33.05
N THR A 849 -13.27 26.67 -33.53
CA THR A 849 -13.17 27.01 -34.96
C THR A 849 -11.76 26.66 -35.41
N PRO A 850 -11.57 25.95 -36.53
CA PRO A 850 -10.22 25.60 -37.00
C PRO A 850 -9.44 26.86 -37.37
N THR A 851 -8.34 27.08 -36.64
CA THR A 851 -7.38 28.16 -36.92
C THR A 851 -6.56 27.80 -38.16
N PRO A 852 -6.40 28.67 -39.18
CA PRO A 852 -5.59 28.35 -40.31
C PRO A 852 -4.10 28.29 -39.98
N THR A 853 -3.45 27.24 -40.43
CA THR A 853 -2.03 26.94 -40.29
C THR A 853 -1.16 28.07 -40.87
N PRO A 854 -0.17 28.62 -40.17
CA PRO A 854 0.83 29.51 -40.74
C PRO A 854 1.95 28.68 -41.39
N ILE A 855 2.29 29.10 -42.60
CA ILE A 855 3.40 28.59 -43.42
C ILE A 855 4.74 28.92 -42.78
N ALA A 856 5.63 27.95 -42.79
CA ALA A 856 7.00 27.98 -42.25
C ALA A 856 7.90 29.05 -42.94
N GLY A 857 8.76 29.67 -42.18
CA GLY A 857 9.90 30.41 -42.70
C GLY A 857 10.58 31.27 -41.65
N GLY A 858 11.82 30.91 -41.31
CA GLY A 858 12.74 31.84 -40.64
C GLY A 858 13.46 31.34 -39.41
N THR A 859 14.68 30.97 -39.56
CA THR A 859 15.72 30.58 -38.59
C THR A 859 15.93 31.60 -37.49
N PRO A 860 16.08 31.23 -36.23
CA PRO A 860 16.53 32.13 -35.18
C PRO A 860 18.04 32.04 -34.91
N THR A 861 18.64 33.18 -34.77
CA THR A 861 20.00 33.43 -34.32
C THR A 861 20.03 33.45 -32.78
N ALA A 862 21.09 32.87 -32.23
CA ALA A 862 21.34 32.74 -30.80
C ALA A 862 21.92 33.98 -30.12
N SER A 863 21.74 34.01 -28.80
CA SER A 863 22.59 34.62 -27.73
C SER A 863 22.09 35.90 -27.08
N PRO A 864 22.57 36.29 -25.85
CA PRO A 864 23.22 35.54 -24.78
C PRO A 864 22.61 35.75 -23.37
N THR A 865 23.04 34.90 -22.47
CA THR A 865 23.00 34.88 -21.03
C THR A 865 23.15 36.22 -20.29
N ALA A 866 22.33 36.43 -19.26
CA ALA A 866 22.64 37.33 -18.14
C ALA A 866 22.22 36.65 -16.84
N ALA A 867 23.14 36.65 -15.87
CA ALA A 867 23.02 36.12 -14.51
C ALA A 867 22.13 37.00 -13.62
N PRO A 868 21.45 36.44 -12.62
CA PRO A 868 20.69 37.24 -11.67
C PRO A 868 21.53 37.72 -10.53
N THR A 869 21.40 39.00 -10.26
CA THR A 869 21.92 39.72 -9.08
C THR A 869 20.93 39.60 -7.91
N ASP A 870 21.46 39.30 -6.74
CA ASP A 870 20.79 39.32 -5.45
C ASP A 870 20.18 40.71 -5.16
N VAL A 871 18.91 40.75 -4.76
CA VAL A 871 18.32 41.91 -4.11
C VAL A 871 17.69 41.44 -2.80
N VAL A 872 18.34 41.89 -1.73
CA VAL A 872 17.84 41.83 -0.36
C VAL A 872 16.73 42.87 -0.23
N GLY A 873 15.52 42.46 0.14
CA GLY A 873 14.40 43.33 0.50
C GLY A 873 13.94 43.07 1.94
N PRO A 874 13.42 44.06 2.64
CA PRO A 874 13.34 44.11 4.10
C PRO A 874 12.17 43.29 4.68
N ASP A 875 12.39 42.87 5.93
CA ASP A 875 11.49 42.21 6.86
C ASP A 875 10.04 42.74 6.81
N GLN A 876 9.10 41.83 6.60
CA GLN A 876 7.70 42.00 6.97
C GLN A 876 7.41 41.21 8.25
N PRO A 877 6.66 41.76 9.20
CA PRO A 877 6.33 41.05 10.43
C PRO A 877 5.32 39.93 10.16
N GLU A 878 5.54 38.78 10.78
CA GLU A 878 4.62 37.64 10.79
C GLU A 878 3.25 38.05 11.36
N PRO A 879 2.13 37.53 10.77
CA PRO A 879 0.80 37.72 11.36
C PRO A 879 0.67 36.91 12.65
N PRO A 880 -0.12 37.39 13.63
CA PRO A 880 -0.30 36.70 14.91
C PRO A 880 -0.98 35.35 14.69
N VAL A 881 -0.42 34.30 15.25
CA VAL A 881 -0.98 32.95 15.30
C VAL A 881 -2.27 33.00 16.12
N GLU A 882 -3.43 32.83 15.48
CA GLU A 882 -4.69 32.52 16.15
C GLU A 882 -4.57 31.15 16.80
N GLN A 883 -4.51 31.15 18.13
CA GLN A 883 -4.57 29.91 18.91
C GLN A 883 -6.04 29.56 19.17
N ASP A 884 -6.57 28.65 18.37
CA ASP A 884 -7.86 28.03 18.59
C ASP A 884 -7.85 27.16 19.86
N THR A 885 -8.96 27.22 20.64
CA THR A 885 -9.20 26.30 21.77
C THR A 885 -9.32 24.89 21.22
N HIS A 886 -8.31 24.05 21.46
CA HIS A 886 -8.30 22.69 20.95
C HIS A 886 -9.34 21.80 21.64
N VAL A 887 -9.98 20.90 20.90
CA VAL A 887 -10.90 19.86 21.41
C VAL A 887 -10.28 19.07 22.57
N TRP A 888 -8.95 18.94 22.60
CA TRP A 888 -8.19 18.32 23.68
C TRP A 888 -8.30 19.04 25.01
N ASP A 889 -8.39 20.37 25.04
CA ASP A 889 -8.57 21.12 26.28
C ASP A 889 -9.90 20.77 26.93
N LEU A 890 -10.96 20.57 26.15
CA LEU A 890 -12.26 20.14 26.60
C LEU A 890 -12.24 18.71 27.14
N LEU A 891 -11.56 17.81 26.49
CA LEU A 891 -11.44 16.40 26.89
C LEU A 891 -10.65 16.26 28.21
N ILE A 892 -9.56 17.02 28.37
CA ILE A 892 -8.77 17.07 29.61
C ILE A 892 -9.65 17.57 30.76
N VAL A 893 -10.37 18.67 30.55
CA VAL A 893 -11.29 19.23 31.56
C VAL A 893 -12.39 18.25 31.93
N LEU A 894 -12.97 17.57 30.96
CA LEU A 894 -14.02 16.58 31.19
C LEU A 894 -13.48 15.39 32.02
N ALA A 895 -12.30 14.89 31.71
CA ALA A 895 -11.65 13.83 32.47
C ALA A 895 -11.36 14.25 33.91
N GLU A 896 -10.80 15.44 34.13
CA GLU A 896 -10.48 15.96 35.45
C GLU A 896 -11.73 16.17 36.31
N VAL A 897 -12.78 16.72 35.73
CA VAL A 897 -14.07 16.97 36.42
C VAL A 897 -14.75 15.66 36.83
N ILE A 898 -14.65 14.61 35.98
CA ILE A 898 -15.17 13.28 36.32
C ILE A 898 -14.34 12.65 37.44
N ILE A 899 -13.01 12.77 37.43
CA ILE A 899 -12.11 12.23 38.45
C ILE A 899 -12.39 12.89 39.81
N VAL A 900 -12.53 14.25 39.85
CA VAL A 900 -12.79 14.98 41.09
C VAL A 900 -14.20 14.69 41.57
N GLY A 901 -15.18 14.62 40.68
CA GLY A 901 -16.55 14.25 41.03
C GLY A 901 -16.66 12.83 41.59
N GLY A 902 -15.97 11.88 40.95
CA GLY A 902 -15.86 10.46 41.40
C GLY A 902 -15.16 10.33 42.73
N SER A 903 -14.06 11.06 42.93
CA SER A 903 -13.33 11.09 44.20
C SER A 903 -14.18 11.67 45.34
N GLY A 904 -14.93 12.74 45.03
CA GLY A 904 -15.90 13.34 45.97
C GLY A 904 -17.02 12.36 46.39
N TYR A 905 -17.54 11.60 45.41
CA TYR A 905 -18.52 10.55 45.66
C TYR A 905 -17.93 9.45 46.56
N TYR A 906 -16.76 8.95 46.24
CA TYR A 906 -16.10 7.86 46.98
C TYR A 906 -15.74 8.30 48.42
N ALA A 907 -15.20 9.51 48.60
CA ALA A 907 -14.90 10.08 49.91
C ALA A 907 -16.15 10.19 50.81
N MET A 908 -17.29 10.61 50.24
CA MET A 908 -18.56 10.69 50.95
C MET A 908 -19.12 9.30 51.31
N ARG A 909 -18.89 8.28 50.46
CA ARG A 909 -19.29 6.90 50.74
C ARG A 909 -18.46 6.24 51.83
N LEU A 910 -17.16 6.50 51.87
CA LEU A 910 -16.29 6.05 52.95
C LEU A 910 -16.68 6.64 54.32
N GLY A 911 -17.30 7.83 54.35
CA GLY A 911 -17.84 8.47 55.51
C GLY A 911 -19.27 8.05 55.90
N ASP A 912 -19.76 6.91 55.39
CA ASP A 912 -21.08 6.32 55.69
C ASP A 912 -22.30 7.24 55.38
N LYS A 913 -22.14 8.12 54.41
CA LYS A 913 -23.20 9.02 53.94
C LYS A 913 -24.12 8.32 52.94
N THR A 914 -25.37 8.71 52.88
CA THR A 914 -26.35 8.16 51.94
C THR A 914 -25.96 8.38 50.49
N VAL A 915 -26.29 7.43 49.59
CA VAL A 915 -26.03 7.50 48.15
C VAL A 915 -26.47 8.81 47.53
N THR A 916 -27.69 9.30 47.92
CA THR A 916 -28.24 10.55 47.41
C THR A 916 -27.42 11.78 47.81
N ARG A 917 -26.74 11.78 48.96
CA ARG A 917 -25.81 12.84 49.35
C ARG A 917 -24.49 12.78 48.61
N ALA A 918 -23.93 11.58 48.44
CA ALA A 918 -22.70 11.38 47.70
C ALA A 918 -22.87 11.82 46.23
N LEU A 919 -23.97 11.43 45.56
CA LEU A 919 -24.30 11.87 44.21
C LEU A 919 -24.46 13.38 44.08
N ARG A 920 -25.09 14.01 45.06
CA ARG A 920 -25.27 15.50 45.04
C ARG A 920 -23.93 16.22 45.14
N VAL A 921 -23.01 15.76 45.97
CA VAL A 921 -21.68 16.36 46.11
C VAL A 921 -20.88 16.17 44.83
N SER A 922 -20.91 14.94 44.25
CA SER A 922 -20.27 14.65 42.95
C SER A 922 -20.79 15.61 41.85
N LEU A 923 -22.11 15.76 41.76
CA LEU A 923 -22.74 16.65 40.78
C LEU A 923 -22.30 18.11 40.94
N TRP A 924 -22.21 18.62 42.20
CA TRP A 924 -21.74 19.97 42.47
C TRP A 924 -20.26 20.17 42.08
N CYS A 925 -19.40 19.16 42.27
CA CYS A 925 -18.02 19.24 41.80
C CYS A 925 -17.92 19.31 40.29
N ILE A 926 -18.74 18.53 39.58
CA ILE A 926 -18.79 18.52 38.11
C ILE A 926 -19.25 19.88 37.59
N VAL A 927 -20.36 20.39 38.09
CA VAL A 927 -20.94 21.68 37.68
C VAL A 927 -19.99 22.84 37.99
N GLY A 928 -19.33 22.82 39.15
CA GLY A 928 -18.38 23.87 39.56
C GLY A 928 -17.14 23.91 38.66
N GLY A 929 -16.61 22.73 38.29
CA GLY A 929 -15.46 22.62 37.37
C GLY A 929 -15.77 23.16 35.97
N LEU A 930 -16.90 22.72 35.44
CA LEU A 930 -17.36 23.18 34.11
C LEU A 930 -17.69 24.69 34.08
N ALA A 931 -18.30 25.22 35.13
CA ALA A 931 -18.63 26.65 35.18
C ALA A 931 -17.38 27.54 35.15
N ILE A 932 -16.33 27.22 35.90
CA ILE A 932 -15.08 28.00 35.88
C ILE A 932 -14.30 27.78 34.59
N TYR A 933 -14.36 26.58 34.00
CA TYR A 933 -13.80 26.38 32.67
C TYR A 933 -14.48 27.26 31.61
N VAL A 934 -15.79 27.35 31.58
CA VAL A 934 -16.54 28.24 30.69
C VAL A 934 -16.13 29.70 30.89
N VAL A 935 -15.99 30.15 32.13
CA VAL A 935 -15.50 31.51 32.43
C VAL A 935 -14.07 31.71 31.90
N TYR A 936 -13.20 30.70 32.04
CA TYR A 936 -11.84 30.73 31.50
C TYR A 936 -11.83 30.78 29.97
N ALA A 937 -12.60 29.94 29.31
CA ALA A 937 -12.70 29.89 27.85
C ALA A 937 -13.25 31.19 27.25
N VAL A 938 -14.31 31.73 27.85
CA VAL A 938 -14.91 33.00 27.43
C VAL A 938 -13.96 34.20 27.68
N SER A 939 -13.26 34.24 28.81
CA SER A 939 -12.30 35.32 29.10
C SER A 939 -11.10 35.29 28.15
N ARG A 940 -10.66 34.10 27.71
CA ARG A 940 -9.60 33.93 26.71
C ARG A 940 -10.06 34.39 25.32
N SER A 941 -11.31 34.07 24.92
CA SER A 941 -11.83 34.41 23.60
C SER A 941 -12.21 35.90 23.45
N PHE A 942 -12.67 36.58 24.53
CA PHE A 942 -13.22 37.94 24.43
C PHE A 942 -12.32 39.04 24.96
N LEU A 943 -11.41 38.83 25.90
CA LEU A 943 -10.74 39.89 26.63
C LEU A 943 -9.23 40.02 26.40
N GLY A 944 -8.56 39.06 25.75
CA GLY A 944 -7.11 39.13 25.56
C GLY A 944 -6.30 39.40 26.87
N LEU A 945 -6.98 39.39 27.99
CA LEU A 945 -6.46 39.74 29.33
C LEU A 945 -6.27 38.48 30.15
N PHE A 946 -5.11 38.07 30.24
CA PHE A 946 -4.38 37.34 31.22
C PHE A 946 -3.34 36.45 30.51
N VAL A 947 -2.18 36.99 30.52
CA VAL A 947 -0.93 36.37 30.19
C VAL A 947 -0.71 35.14 31.05
N ALA A 948 -0.74 33.97 30.41
CA ALA A 948 0.18 32.86 30.69
C ALA A 948 0.42 32.20 29.37
N GLN A 949 1.38 32.71 28.65
CA GLN A 949 2.13 32.00 27.63
C GLN A 949 2.75 30.80 28.35
N GLU A 950 2.45 29.64 27.83
CA GLU A 950 2.84 28.31 28.28
C GLU A 950 1.88 27.65 29.28
N ALA A 951 1.09 26.73 28.72
CA ALA A 951 0.86 25.39 29.20
C ALA A 951 -0.57 24.92 29.01
N ALA A 952 -0.70 23.69 28.53
CA ALA A 952 -1.88 22.82 28.65
C ALA A 952 -2.47 22.75 30.07
N TRP A 953 -1.82 23.29 31.05
CA TRP A 953 -2.26 23.39 32.48
C TRP A 953 -3.32 24.46 32.75
N GLY A 954 -3.54 25.42 31.84
CA GLY A 954 -4.46 26.54 32.11
C GLY A 954 -5.93 26.11 32.17
N ALA A 955 -6.37 25.27 31.23
CA ALA A 955 -7.76 24.79 31.17
C ALA A 955 -8.05 23.78 32.30
N GLY A 956 -7.17 22.82 32.52
CA GLY A 956 -7.23 21.85 33.59
C GLY A 956 -7.15 22.53 34.98
N GLY A 957 -6.21 23.46 35.15
CA GLY A 957 -6.09 24.22 36.39
C GLY A 957 -7.37 24.99 36.77
N ALA A 958 -8.04 25.61 35.79
CA ALA A 958 -9.31 26.28 36.01
C ALA A 958 -10.43 25.32 36.46
N ALA A 959 -10.53 24.16 35.81
CA ALA A 959 -11.50 23.12 36.14
C ALA A 959 -11.25 22.52 37.55
N LEU A 960 -9.98 22.25 37.91
CA LEU A 960 -9.61 21.77 39.23
C LEU A 960 -9.92 22.78 40.34
N ILE A 961 -9.67 24.05 40.13
CA ILE A 961 -10.02 25.13 41.08
C ILE A 961 -11.54 25.17 41.28
N GLY A 962 -12.32 25.13 40.18
CA GLY A 962 -13.78 25.14 40.25
C GLY A 962 -14.36 23.95 41.02
N SER A 963 -13.88 22.77 40.74
CA SER A 963 -14.29 21.53 41.40
C SER A 963 -13.92 21.54 42.89
N SER A 964 -12.71 22.05 43.21
CA SER A 964 -12.23 22.15 44.60
C SER A 964 -13.04 23.15 45.45
N ILE A 965 -13.38 24.32 44.85
CA ILE A 965 -14.25 25.33 45.50
C ILE A 965 -15.64 24.72 45.75
N ALA A 966 -16.21 24.01 44.78
CA ALA A 966 -17.53 23.37 44.93
C ALA A 966 -17.52 22.27 45.99
N LEU A 967 -16.45 21.49 46.09
CA LEU A 967 -16.25 20.47 47.14
C LEU A 967 -16.18 21.11 48.54
N LEU A 968 -15.39 22.18 48.67
CA LEU A 968 -15.27 22.93 49.92
C LEU A 968 -16.61 23.51 50.36
N PHE A 969 -17.37 24.09 49.40
CA PHE A 969 -18.70 24.65 49.68
C PHE A 969 -19.70 23.57 50.10
N ALA A 970 -19.67 22.42 49.43
CA ALA A 970 -20.50 21.28 49.78
C ALA A 970 -20.16 20.75 51.19
N TRP A 971 -18.89 20.71 51.58
CA TRP A 971 -18.41 20.30 52.90
C TRP A 971 -18.79 21.32 53.98
N LEU A 972 -18.65 22.60 53.71
CA LEU A 972 -19.06 23.69 54.67
C LEU A 972 -20.56 23.71 54.89
N THR A 973 -21.36 23.48 53.85
CA THR A 973 -22.83 23.43 53.98
C THR A 973 -23.29 22.20 54.77
N ASP A 974 -22.62 21.09 54.66
CA ASP A 974 -22.87 19.88 55.44
C ASP A 974 -22.49 20.07 56.93
N ARG A 975 -21.38 20.77 57.26
CA ARG A 975 -20.99 21.14 58.61
C ARG A 975 -21.96 22.11 59.27
N ARG A 976 -22.47 23.12 58.52
CA ARG A 976 -23.45 24.07 59.06
C ARG A 976 -24.80 23.43 59.40
N LYS A 977 -25.19 22.39 58.67
CA LYS A 977 -26.41 21.62 58.98
C LYS A 977 -26.22 20.71 60.20
N TRP A 978 -24.98 20.26 60.44
CA TRP A 978 -24.65 19.47 61.65
C TRP A 978 -24.63 20.36 62.93
N ALA A 979 -24.08 21.58 62.86
CA ALA A 979 -24.05 22.58 63.97
C ALA A 979 -25.41 23.15 64.28
N ARG A 980 -26.45 22.98 63.48
CA ARG A 980 -27.85 23.38 63.76
C ARG A 980 -28.71 22.21 64.31
N ARG A 981 -28.18 21.01 64.37
CA ARG A 981 -28.82 19.78 64.85
C ARG A 981 -28.18 19.24 66.18
N ALA A 982 -27.06 19.80 66.58
CA ALA A 982 -26.39 19.70 67.83
C ALA A 982 -26.79 20.89 68.69
#